data_f830297a951c2beb2c0467f6dac4a142
#
_entry.id   f830297a951c2beb2c0467f6dac4a142
#
_cell.length_a   1.000
_cell.length_b   1.000
_cell.length_c   1.000
_cell.angle_alpha   90.00
_cell.angle_beta   90.00
_cell.angle_gamma   90.00
#
_symmetry.space_group_name_H-M   'P 1'
#
loop_
_entity.id
_entity.type
_entity.pdbx_description
1 polymer ?
#
loop_
_entity_poly.entity_id
_entity_poly.type
_entity_poly.pdbx_seq_one_letter_code
_entity_poly.pdbx_strand_id
1 'polypeptide(L)'
;MKKYSLPYTFAITSLLMLSGCNDDTTVVEQPKDTEPPATQLRTVLSNYQNATHTLDNTHFGQVTDQMASSRQGIDRMYLDKLEQINRDALSDEDKIYYDTFQFDRNLAIRGASFPNPRFGNFDIPITHFYNYIDWNASAAGSKQESPEAYHKHIQVLREFTSWVNNLQSQYSLAIIDGAQLPKILTTRLINSTVEAMAINGQPYGLLEIGLNDIKASGNADYSDEFIAEYQKAVNDAQRAVDNIINFLQTDYFKSARGTNDITDTNIGWGDLPNGQAWYQWQLDRNSTTGKSAMELNKLGEDLVADAKAEMIRVAQLIIKKRGETIKAEWRNPDGVVEERTFNLVNADKSVNLDEFFDYLNSEQFFYGRDGRTISDTPYANLCKAASDQTACEAALIDYNTFKNDANNIVASYFKPIKTDYTIVPVPANREKYDGVASYGGNEFNLNTNPNYSLQKWNVSTLLLHEAAPGHHFQNAYSIEYPPKDKPDYIKGVSYTAYAEGWALYTEWLGLEMGIYGELNAEGKPTFINATGMCKPDLDYTHFQGGIYNDAEECNALQYFGSLNEAQLRNMRLAVDTGIHAKGWSIQNAQNYMNQNSALGDGDIESESFRYAAYVGQAVSYKSGYLVIMEMLALAQNELGNKFDWASFHDQLLKYGDQPMEVVETSIKNWIKIQK
;
A
#
# COMPACT_ATOMS: atom_id res chain seq x y z
N MET A 1 54.93 -19.58 11.17
CA MET A 1 55.49 -20.40 12.26
C MET A 1 54.51 -20.37 13.42
N LYS A 2 54.26 -21.58 13.93
CA LYS A 2 53.56 -21.97 15.16
C LYS A 2 52.05 -21.77 15.23
N LYS A 3 51.36 -22.91 15.00
CA LYS A 3 50.03 -23.32 15.42
C LYS A 3 49.94 -23.37 16.95
N TYR A 4 48.79 -22.98 17.51
CA TYR A 4 48.29 -23.55 18.76
C TYR A 4 46.81 -23.90 18.60
N SER A 5 46.56 -25.22 18.63
CA SER A 5 45.24 -25.84 18.78
C SER A 5 45.11 -26.26 20.25
N LEU A 6 43.95 -26.02 20.85
CA LEU A 6 43.54 -26.64 22.10
C LEU A 6 42.10 -27.19 21.93
N PRO A 7 41.88 -28.46 22.28
CA PRO A 7 40.56 -29.07 22.21
C PRO A 7 39.81 -28.91 23.53
N TYR A 8 38.55 -28.52 23.49
CA TYR A 8 37.64 -28.69 24.63
C TYR A 8 36.84 -29.98 24.47
N THR A 9 37.11 -30.92 25.35
CA THR A 9 36.41 -32.18 25.53
C THR A 9 35.30 -31.95 26.56
N PHE A 10 34.05 -32.11 26.17
CA PHE A 10 32.93 -32.23 27.10
C PHE A 10 32.65 -33.69 27.40
N ALA A 11 32.82 -34.06 28.69
CA ALA A 11 32.52 -35.37 29.21
C ALA A 11 31.00 -35.52 29.44
N ILE A 12 30.39 -36.49 28.79
CA ILE A 12 29.06 -36.95 29.09
C ILE A 12 29.11 -37.98 30.19
N THR A 13 28.58 -37.68 31.36
CA THR A 13 28.42 -38.64 32.45
C THR A 13 27.08 -39.38 32.26
N SER A 14 27.17 -40.61 31.81
CA SER A 14 26.04 -41.54 31.78
C SER A 14 25.89 -42.20 33.14
N LEU A 15 24.73 -42.04 33.76
CA LEU A 15 24.32 -42.79 34.95
C LEU A 15 23.51 -44.02 34.48
N LEU A 16 24.11 -45.19 34.55
CA LEU A 16 23.43 -46.49 34.41
C LEU A 16 22.80 -46.85 35.76
N MET A 17 21.53 -47.06 35.82
CA MET A 17 20.88 -47.89 36.84
C MET A 17 20.29 -49.13 36.17
N LEU A 18 20.90 -50.26 36.52
CA LEU A 18 20.40 -51.59 36.25
C LEU A 18 19.41 -52.00 37.37
N SER A 19 18.23 -52.41 37.01
CA SER A 19 17.51 -53.45 37.73
C SER A 19 16.50 -54.14 36.79
N GLY A 20 16.63 -55.44 36.74
CA GLY A 20 16.03 -56.30 35.79
C GLY A 20 14.69 -56.91 36.22
N CYS A 21 14.32 -57.76 35.32
CA CYS A 21 13.39 -58.91 35.33
C CYS A 21 12.05 -58.75 34.62
N ASN A 22 12.07 -59.40 33.47
CA ASN A 22 10.99 -60.22 32.85
C ASN A 22 9.54 -59.85 33.08
N ASP A 23 8.89 -59.49 31.97
CA ASP A 23 7.77 -60.32 31.47
C ASP A 23 7.52 -60.00 29.98
N ASP A 24 7.57 -61.06 29.16
CA ASP A 24 7.19 -61.09 27.76
C ASP A 24 5.65 -60.87 27.65
N THR A 25 5.25 -59.64 27.39
CA THR A 25 4.01 -59.34 26.71
C THR A 25 4.35 -58.38 25.60
N THR A 26 4.41 -58.88 24.38
CA THR A 26 4.37 -58.08 23.14
C THR A 26 3.07 -57.25 23.15
N VAL A 27 3.15 -56.07 23.74
CA VAL A 27 2.17 -55.01 23.49
C VAL A 27 2.43 -54.56 22.07
N VAL A 28 1.59 -55.06 21.15
CA VAL A 28 1.42 -54.41 19.86
C VAL A 28 0.96 -52.98 20.19
N GLU A 29 1.87 -52.00 20.16
CA GLU A 29 1.50 -50.60 20.16
C GLU A 29 0.53 -50.42 18.97
N GLN A 30 -0.74 -50.23 19.28
CA GLN A 30 -1.66 -49.70 18.29
C GLN A 30 -1.06 -48.38 17.81
N PRO A 31 -1.04 -48.12 16.49
CA PRO A 31 -0.58 -46.84 15.99
C PRO A 31 -1.38 -45.76 16.72
N LYS A 32 -0.69 -44.86 17.43
CA LYS A 32 -1.28 -43.62 17.92
C LYS A 32 -2.07 -43.03 16.75
N ASP A 33 -3.40 -42.90 16.91
CA ASP A 33 -4.23 -42.16 15.97
C ASP A 33 -3.58 -40.78 15.83
N THR A 34 -2.85 -40.55 14.75
CA THR A 34 -2.30 -39.26 14.44
C THR A 34 -3.47 -38.35 14.13
N GLU A 35 -3.53 -37.18 14.79
CA GLU A 35 -4.57 -36.19 14.53
C GLU A 35 -4.72 -35.97 13.02
N PRO A 36 -5.94 -35.72 12.50
CA PRO A 36 -6.15 -35.42 11.10
C PRO A 36 -5.26 -34.25 10.62
N PRO A 37 -4.70 -34.32 9.41
CA PRO A 37 -3.81 -33.26 8.88
C PRO A 37 -4.40 -31.86 9.00
N ALA A 38 -5.69 -31.69 8.78
CA ALA A 38 -6.39 -30.42 8.96
C ALA A 38 -6.33 -29.88 10.40
N THR A 39 -6.46 -30.76 11.41
CA THR A 39 -6.33 -30.40 12.82
C THR A 39 -4.89 -30.02 13.16
N GLN A 40 -3.92 -30.80 12.66
CA GLN A 40 -2.50 -30.49 12.83
C GLN A 40 -2.16 -29.11 12.26
N LEU A 41 -2.65 -28.76 11.06
CA LEU A 41 -2.45 -27.47 10.42
C LEU A 41 -2.98 -26.34 11.31
N ARG A 42 -4.23 -26.42 11.77
CA ARG A 42 -4.80 -25.38 12.64
C ARG A 42 -4.05 -25.22 13.96
N THR A 43 -3.58 -26.32 14.52
CA THR A 43 -2.73 -26.32 15.73
C THR A 43 -1.39 -25.61 15.47
N VAL A 44 -0.74 -25.87 14.33
CA VAL A 44 0.52 -25.17 13.94
C VAL A 44 0.29 -23.67 13.80
N LEU A 45 -0.75 -23.26 13.06
CA LEU A 45 -1.05 -21.84 12.84
C LEU A 45 -1.37 -21.09 14.15
N SER A 46 -2.23 -21.65 14.99
CA SER A 46 -2.61 -21.06 16.28
C SER A 46 -1.42 -20.95 17.25
N ASN A 47 -0.62 -22.01 17.33
CA ASN A 47 0.55 -22.04 18.21
C ASN A 47 1.64 -21.05 17.74
N TYR A 48 1.79 -20.86 16.43
CA TYR A 48 2.69 -19.84 15.88
C TYR A 48 2.26 -18.41 16.32
N GLN A 49 0.97 -18.08 16.19
CA GLN A 49 0.45 -16.78 16.63
C GLN A 49 0.70 -16.56 18.12
N ASN A 50 0.41 -17.56 18.95
CA ASN A 50 0.67 -17.49 20.39
C ASN A 50 2.15 -17.32 20.70
N ALA A 51 3.04 -18.03 20.03
CA ALA A 51 4.48 -17.93 20.23
C ALA A 51 5.01 -16.54 19.85
N THR A 52 4.55 -15.98 18.72
CA THR A 52 4.98 -14.64 18.29
C THR A 52 4.42 -13.53 19.18
N HIS A 53 3.17 -13.65 19.63
CA HIS A 53 2.58 -12.72 20.59
C HIS A 53 3.27 -12.79 21.96
N THR A 54 3.66 -13.98 22.40
CA THR A 54 4.42 -14.14 23.67
C THR A 54 5.83 -13.59 23.58
N LEU A 55 6.45 -13.67 22.38
CA LEU A 55 7.79 -13.15 22.15
C LEU A 55 7.84 -11.62 22.28
N ASP A 56 6.86 -10.94 21.71
CA ASP A 56 6.76 -9.47 21.77
C ASP A 56 5.30 -9.04 21.94
N ASN A 57 5.01 -8.52 23.12
CA ASN A 57 3.70 -8.00 23.51
C ASN A 57 3.73 -6.48 23.76
N THR A 58 4.80 -5.81 23.37
CA THR A 58 4.92 -4.34 23.47
C THR A 58 4.07 -3.66 22.41
N HIS A 59 3.60 -2.45 22.70
CA HIS A 59 2.69 -1.70 21.80
C HIS A 59 3.33 -1.38 20.45
N PHE A 60 4.64 -1.07 20.43
CA PHE A 60 5.36 -0.63 19.22
C PHE A 60 6.28 -1.69 18.63
N GLY A 61 6.37 -2.86 19.25
CA GLY A 61 7.36 -3.88 18.91
C GLY A 61 8.77 -3.55 19.39
N GLN A 62 9.66 -4.54 19.37
CA GLN A 62 11.07 -4.36 19.74
C GLN A 62 11.97 -4.45 18.51
N VAL A 63 12.61 -3.34 18.15
CA VAL A 63 13.51 -3.24 17.00
C VAL A 63 14.94 -3.52 17.42
N THR A 64 15.27 -4.81 17.65
CA THR A 64 16.61 -5.24 18.08
C THR A 64 17.08 -6.49 17.33
N ASP A 65 18.38 -6.68 17.17
CA ASP A 65 18.96 -7.90 16.56
C ASP A 65 18.61 -9.16 17.35
N GLN A 66 18.48 -9.06 18.68
CA GLN A 66 18.07 -10.18 19.52
C GLN A 66 16.64 -10.60 19.20
N MET A 67 15.73 -9.63 19.06
CA MET A 67 14.33 -9.90 18.70
C MET A 67 14.24 -10.54 17.31
N ALA A 68 14.99 -10.03 16.32
CA ALA A 68 15.06 -10.59 14.98
C ALA A 68 15.52 -12.05 15.00
N SER A 69 16.57 -12.35 15.76
CA SER A 69 17.09 -13.72 15.94
C SER A 69 16.09 -14.65 16.60
N SER A 70 15.41 -14.18 17.65
CA SER A 70 14.39 -14.97 18.36
C SER A 70 13.20 -15.28 17.45
N ARG A 71 12.76 -14.28 16.66
CA ARG A 71 11.69 -14.43 15.66
C ARG A 71 12.05 -15.47 14.60
N GLN A 72 13.27 -15.40 14.06
CA GLN A 72 13.77 -16.39 13.11
C GLN A 72 13.76 -17.82 13.68
N GLY A 73 14.10 -17.98 14.97
CA GLY A 73 14.02 -19.28 15.64
C GLY A 73 12.62 -19.85 15.68
N ILE A 74 11.62 -19.00 15.94
CA ILE A 74 10.19 -19.36 15.89
C ILE A 74 9.78 -19.72 14.45
N ASP A 75 10.15 -18.89 13.47
CA ASP A 75 9.79 -19.13 12.06
C ASP A 75 10.31 -20.49 11.58
N ARG A 76 11.56 -20.83 11.85
CA ARG A 76 12.15 -22.15 11.50
C ARG A 76 11.42 -23.31 12.19
N MET A 77 11.21 -23.19 13.50
CA MET A 77 10.53 -24.23 14.27
C MET A 77 9.13 -24.53 13.75
N TYR A 78 8.37 -23.52 13.36
CA TYR A 78 7.01 -23.71 12.88
C TYR A 78 6.94 -24.10 11.40
N LEU A 79 7.94 -23.73 10.58
CA LEU A 79 8.10 -24.29 9.24
C LEU A 79 8.37 -25.79 9.32
N ASP A 80 9.32 -26.23 10.18
CA ASP A 80 9.63 -27.66 10.38
C ASP A 80 8.39 -28.45 10.83
N LYS A 81 7.55 -27.88 11.69
CA LYS A 81 6.28 -28.51 12.11
C LYS A 81 5.26 -28.59 10.99
N LEU A 82 5.15 -27.55 10.16
CA LEU A 82 4.28 -27.53 9.00
C LEU A 82 4.65 -28.63 8.01
N GLU A 83 5.93 -28.78 7.71
CA GLU A 83 6.45 -29.77 6.74
C GLU A 83 6.26 -31.24 7.17
N GLN A 84 5.97 -31.49 8.45
CA GLN A 84 5.57 -32.83 8.93
C GLN A 84 4.11 -33.18 8.59
N ILE A 85 3.30 -32.22 8.18
CA ILE A 85 1.89 -32.43 7.82
C ILE A 85 1.83 -32.94 6.38
N ASN A 86 1.10 -34.06 6.16
CA ASN A 86 0.86 -34.53 4.81
C ASN A 86 -0.07 -33.56 4.04
N ARG A 87 0.53 -32.62 3.27
CA ARG A 87 -0.19 -31.62 2.49
C ARG A 87 -1.18 -32.25 1.50
N ASP A 88 -0.85 -33.38 0.87
CA ASP A 88 -1.72 -34.01 -0.13
C ASP A 88 -3.02 -34.56 0.46
N ALA A 89 -3.03 -34.84 1.76
CA ALA A 89 -4.23 -35.30 2.49
C ALA A 89 -5.12 -34.13 2.98
N LEU A 90 -4.71 -32.87 2.76
CA LEU A 90 -5.49 -31.67 3.08
C LEU A 90 -6.58 -31.42 2.02
N SER A 91 -7.67 -30.77 2.43
CA SER A 91 -8.65 -30.20 1.49
C SER A 91 -8.00 -29.10 0.62
N ASP A 92 -8.62 -28.75 -0.50
CA ASP A 92 -8.09 -27.68 -1.35
C ASP A 92 -8.06 -26.32 -0.62
N GLU A 93 -9.01 -26.07 0.28
CA GLU A 93 -9.01 -24.92 1.16
C GLU A 93 -7.84 -24.96 2.16
N ASP A 94 -7.63 -26.09 2.84
CA ASP A 94 -6.52 -26.21 3.79
C ASP A 94 -5.14 -26.13 3.12
N LYS A 95 -5.03 -26.56 1.85
CA LYS A 95 -3.82 -26.39 1.06
C LYS A 95 -3.48 -24.92 0.84
N ILE A 96 -4.50 -24.06 0.63
CA ILE A 96 -4.27 -22.59 0.53
C ILE A 96 -3.69 -22.05 1.84
N TYR A 97 -4.22 -22.47 2.99
CA TYR A 97 -3.72 -22.03 4.29
C TYR A 97 -2.30 -22.56 4.58
N TYR A 98 -2.03 -23.80 4.21
CA TYR A 98 -0.71 -24.41 4.30
C TYR A 98 0.30 -23.64 3.46
N ASP A 99 0.00 -23.42 2.16
CA ASP A 99 0.89 -22.78 1.21
C ASP A 99 1.15 -21.31 1.58
N THR A 100 0.13 -20.58 2.04
CA THR A 100 0.25 -19.21 2.55
C THR A 100 1.22 -19.15 3.74
N PHE A 101 1.04 -20.04 4.72
CA PHE A 101 1.92 -20.06 5.89
C PHE A 101 3.36 -20.46 5.52
N GLN A 102 3.52 -21.46 4.63
CA GLN A 102 4.82 -21.88 4.13
C GLN A 102 5.56 -20.74 3.40
N PHE A 103 4.85 -20.01 2.54
CA PHE A 103 5.39 -18.84 1.86
C PHE A 103 5.92 -17.81 2.87
N ASP A 104 5.11 -17.43 3.84
CA ASP A 104 5.50 -16.45 4.86
C ASP A 104 6.71 -16.87 5.67
N ARG A 105 6.77 -18.15 6.09
CA ARG A 105 7.92 -18.65 6.89
C ARG A 105 9.19 -18.68 6.07
N ASN A 106 9.13 -19.15 4.82
CA ASN A 106 10.28 -19.16 3.92
C ASN A 106 10.79 -17.73 3.65
N LEU A 107 9.88 -16.80 3.41
CA LEU A 107 10.22 -15.38 3.20
C LEU A 107 10.87 -14.76 4.43
N ALA A 108 10.28 -14.96 5.63
CA ALA A 108 10.81 -14.45 6.90
C ALA A 108 12.18 -15.02 7.23
N ILE A 109 12.39 -16.34 7.07
CA ILE A 109 13.67 -17.02 7.30
C ILE A 109 14.75 -16.46 6.37
N ARG A 110 14.42 -16.26 5.08
CA ARG A 110 15.35 -15.66 4.12
C ARG A 110 15.64 -14.20 4.46
N GLY A 111 14.63 -13.44 4.86
CA GLY A 111 14.76 -12.04 5.26
C GLY A 111 15.65 -11.80 6.48
N ALA A 112 15.74 -12.78 7.38
CA ALA A 112 16.61 -12.71 8.57
C ALA A 112 18.11 -12.72 8.24
N SER A 113 18.51 -13.02 7.01
CA SER A 113 19.90 -12.88 6.54
C SER A 113 20.30 -11.43 6.22
N PHE A 114 19.35 -10.52 6.16
CA PHE A 114 19.56 -9.10 5.86
C PHE A 114 19.46 -8.25 7.13
N PRO A 115 20.16 -7.12 7.20
CA PRO A 115 20.15 -6.25 8.37
C PRO A 115 18.87 -5.35 8.41
N ASN A 116 17.68 -5.94 8.26
CA ASN A 116 16.41 -5.23 8.27
C ASN A 116 16.20 -4.31 9.50
N PRO A 117 16.62 -4.70 10.74
CA PRO A 117 16.47 -3.82 11.90
C PRO A 117 17.18 -2.47 11.77
N ARG A 118 18.20 -2.35 10.88
CA ARG A 118 18.92 -1.08 10.62
C ARG A 118 18.02 0.01 10.03
N PHE A 119 16.89 -0.38 9.47
CA PHE A 119 15.84 0.53 8.96
C PHE A 119 14.62 0.58 9.88
N GLY A 120 14.72 0.06 11.10
CA GLY A 120 13.71 0.24 12.14
C GLY A 120 12.52 -0.72 12.10
N ASN A 121 12.53 -1.73 11.24
CA ASN A 121 11.53 -2.80 11.25
C ASN A 121 12.15 -4.12 10.79
N PHE A 122 11.58 -5.25 11.23
CA PHE A 122 11.99 -6.58 10.78
C PHE A 122 11.52 -6.87 9.37
N ASP A 123 10.36 -6.33 9.02
CA ASP A 123 9.64 -6.70 7.81
C ASP A 123 9.52 -5.56 6.81
N ILE A 124 9.52 -4.31 7.22
CA ILE A 124 9.35 -3.14 6.36
C ILE A 124 10.40 -2.10 6.72
N PRO A 125 11.20 -1.61 5.76
CA PRO A 125 12.07 -0.46 6.02
C PRO A 125 11.21 0.72 6.45
N ILE A 126 11.59 1.36 7.56
CA ILE A 126 10.96 2.60 7.98
C ILE A 126 11.52 3.71 7.12
N THR A 127 11.06 3.77 5.92
CA THR A 127 11.39 4.84 5.01
C THR A 127 10.15 5.30 4.27
N HIS A 128 8.98 4.99 4.87
CA HIS A 128 7.75 5.57 4.36
C HIS A 128 7.82 7.08 4.54
N PHE A 129 7.23 7.80 3.63
CA PHE A 129 7.02 9.25 3.63
C PHE A 129 6.49 9.79 4.95
N TYR A 130 5.71 8.95 5.62
CA TYR A 130 5.14 9.14 6.93
C TYR A 130 5.98 8.32 7.88
N ASN A 131 6.72 9.02 8.60
CA ASN A 131 7.63 8.57 9.58
C ASN A 131 6.93 7.62 10.55
N TYR A 132 7.48 6.45 10.76
CA TYR A 132 7.01 5.59 11.84
C TYR A 132 7.09 6.28 13.20
N ILE A 133 7.98 7.26 13.35
CA ILE A 133 8.14 8.01 14.59
C ILE A 133 6.88 8.83 14.85
N ASP A 134 6.36 9.57 13.87
CA ASP A 134 5.15 10.37 14.02
C ASP A 134 3.88 9.52 14.12
N TRP A 135 3.79 8.44 13.35
CA TRP A 135 2.69 7.48 13.48
C TRP A 135 2.63 6.89 14.89
N ASN A 136 3.76 6.38 15.39
CA ASN A 136 3.84 5.81 16.74
C ASN A 136 3.69 6.89 17.83
N ALA A 137 4.17 8.11 17.59
CA ALA A 137 3.96 9.24 18.49
C ALA A 137 2.50 9.67 18.57
N SER A 138 1.75 9.59 17.47
CA SER A 138 0.29 9.82 17.48
C SER A 138 -0.41 8.85 18.42
N ALA A 139 -0.05 7.56 18.39
CA ALA A 139 -0.57 6.58 19.32
C ALA A 139 -0.15 6.86 20.76
N ALA A 140 1.12 7.22 20.99
CA ALA A 140 1.66 7.54 22.30
C ALA A 140 1.09 8.85 22.90
N GLY A 141 0.73 9.83 22.05
CA GLY A 141 0.15 11.11 22.48
C GLY A 141 -1.38 11.11 22.58
N SER A 142 -2.06 10.08 22.11
CA SER A 142 -3.51 10.05 21.90
C SER A 142 -4.35 10.30 23.17
N LYS A 143 -5.55 10.87 22.98
CA LYS A 143 -6.59 10.93 24.02
C LYS A 143 -7.08 9.53 24.37
N GLN A 144 -7.49 9.37 25.63
CA GLN A 144 -8.07 8.13 26.12
C GLN A 144 -9.52 8.37 26.57
N GLU A 145 -10.33 7.31 26.51
CA GLU A 145 -11.78 7.38 26.78
C GLU A 145 -12.13 7.47 28.28
N SER A 146 -11.21 7.09 29.17
CA SER A 146 -11.48 7.03 30.61
C SER A 146 -10.22 7.25 31.44
N PRO A 147 -10.36 7.63 32.73
CA PRO A 147 -9.24 7.72 33.68
C PRO A 147 -8.45 6.42 33.80
N GLU A 148 -9.14 5.27 33.84
CA GLU A 148 -8.46 3.96 33.89
C GLU A 148 -7.61 3.71 32.65
N ALA A 149 -8.08 4.09 31.47
CA ALA A 149 -7.33 3.99 30.22
C ALA A 149 -6.09 4.88 30.27
N TYR A 150 -6.18 6.11 30.79
CA TYR A 150 -5.03 6.99 30.98
C TYR A 150 -3.98 6.42 31.95
N HIS A 151 -4.41 5.77 33.03
CA HIS A 151 -3.46 5.09 33.94
C HIS A 151 -2.65 3.99 33.23
N LYS A 152 -3.29 3.24 32.33
CA LYS A 152 -2.60 2.23 31.49
C LYS A 152 -1.72 2.87 30.41
N HIS A 153 -2.12 4.02 29.90
CA HIS A 153 -1.46 4.70 28.77
C HIS A 153 -0.06 5.23 29.12
N ILE A 154 0.24 5.47 30.40
CA ILE A 154 1.62 5.77 30.83
C ILE A 154 2.61 4.70 30.36
N GLN A 155 2.20 3.43 30.36
CA GLN A 155 3.05 2.34 29.88
C GLN A 155 3.30 2.47 28.39
N VAL A 156 2.30 2.87 27.59
CA VAL A 156 2.46 3.11 26.13
C VAL A 156 3.50 4.21 25.87
N LEU A 157 3.48 5.32 26.62
CA LEU A 157 4.50 6.38 26.54
C LEU A 157 5.91 5.88 26.86
N ARG A 158 6.04 5.01 27.87
CA ARG A 158 7.34 4.40 28.24
C ARG A 158 7.85 3.43 27.17
N GLU A 159 6.95 2.66 26.58
CA GLU A 159 7.27 1.74 25.46
C GLU A 159 7.67 2.52 24.23
N PHE A 160 7.00 3.63 23.92
CA PHE A 160 7.40 4.53 22.85
C PHE A 160 8.82 5.08 23.06
N THR A 161 9.11 5.56 24.27
CA THR A 161 10.47 6.02 24.63
C THR A 161 11.53 4.94 24.39
N SER A 162 11.24 3.71 24.83
CA SER A 162 12.14 2.57 24.63
C SER A 162 12.31 2.22 23.16
N TRP A 163 11.23 2.25 22.39
CA TRP A 163 11.23 1.99 20.96
C TRP A 163 12.08 3.01 20.19
N VAL A 164 11.93 4.32 20.45
CA VAL A 164 12.76 5.37 19.84
C VAL A 164 14.24 5.19 20.16
N ASN A 165 14.60 4.84 21.41
CA ASN A 165 15.98 4.57 21.80
C ASN A 165 16.55 3.33 21.09
N ASN A 166 15.75 2.28 20.91
CA ASN A 166 16.16 1.09 20.16
C ASN A 166 16.36 1.44 18.67
N LEU A 167 15.48 2.26 18.09
CA LEU A 167 15.60 2.74 16.71
C LEU A 167 16.90 3.53 16.51
N GLN A 168 17.23 4.45 17.41
CA GLN A 168 18.51 5.16 17.38
C GLN A 168 19.71 4.22 17.46
N SER A 169 19.63 3.17 18.28
CA SER A 169 20.69 2.15 18.37
C SER A 169 20.83 1.39 17.05
N GLN A 170 19.76 1.04 16.37
CA GLN A 170 19.80 0.38 15.07
C GLN A 170 20.40 1.30 13.98
N TYR A 171 20.07 2.58 13.97
CA TYR A 171 20.71 3.53 13.06
C TYR A 171 22.21 3.70 13.34
N SER A 172 22.64 3.58 14.61
CA SER A 172 24.07 3.58 14.96
C SER A 172 24.76 2.33 14.42
N LEU A 173 24.13 1.17 14.49
CA LEU A 173 24.65 -0.07 13.90
C LEU A 173 24.64 0.00 12.36
N ALA A 174 23.68 0.67 11.74
CA ALA A 174 23.66 0.90 10.30
C ALA A 174 24.91 1.63 9.78
N ILE A 175 25.47 2.56 10.59
CA ILE A 175 26.74 3.22 10.25
C ILE A 175 27.89 2.19 10.19
N ILE A 176 27.89 1.22 11.11
CA ILE A 176 28.93 0.18 11.19
C ILE A 176 28.81 -0.80 10.03
N ASP A 177 27.56 -1.19 9.71
CA ASP A 177 27.25 -2.18 8.68
C ASP A 177 27.29 -1.60 7.25
N GLY A 178 27.40 -0.27 7.10
CA GLY A 178 27.28 0.41 5.80
C GLY A 178 25.87 0.40 5.21
N ALA A 179 24.84 0.16 6.04
CA ALA A 179 23.45 0.05 5.64
C ALA A 179 22.66 1.34 5.98
N GLN A 180 23.22 2.50 5.65
CA GLN A 180 22.59 3.79 5.93
C GLN A 180 21.63 4.22 4.82
N LEU A 181 20.66 5.06 5.20
CA LEU A 181 19.86 5.83 4.25
C LEU A 181 20.74 6.80 3.45
N PRO A 182 20.37 7.16 2.23
CA PRO A 182 20.97 8.28 1.53
C PRO A 182 20.66 9.60 2.21
N LYS A 183 21.56 10.59 2.07
CA LYS A 183 21.43 11.92 2.71
C LYS A 183 20.12 12.61 2.39
N ILE A 184 19.67 12.52 1.15
CA ILE A 184 18.42 13.14 0.72
C ILE A 184 17.18 12.55 1.44
N LEU A 185 17.14 11.23 1.64
CA LEU A 185 16.07 10.60 2.41
C LEU A 185 16.21 10.87 3.92
N THR A 186 17.45 10.92 4.43
CA THR A 186 17.70 11.29 5.83
C THR A 186 17.19 12.72 6.13
N THR A 187 17.41 13.66 5.22
CA THR A 187 16.89 15.05 5.35
C THR A 187 15.36 15.04 5.39
N ARG A 188 14.72 14.31 4.49
CA ARG A 188 13.23 14.23 4.49
C ARG A 188 12.69 13.55 5.75
N LEU A 189 13.33 12.51 6.23
CA LEU A 189 12.97 11.83 7.48
C LEU A 189 13.02 12.80 8.68
N ILE A 190 14.06 13.60 8.78
CA ILE A 190 14.22 14.61 9.84
C ILE A 190 13.11 15.66 9.74
N ASN A 191 12.92 16.24 8.55
CA ASN A 191 11.96 17.32 8.34
C ASN A 191 10.52 16.85 8.60
N SER A 192 10.13 15.70 8.05
CA SER A 192 8.78 15.15 8.27
C SER A 192 8.53 14.84 9.74
N THR A 193 9.54 14.31 10.47
CA THR A 193 9.41 14.07 11.92
C THR A 193 9.17 15.37 12.68
N VAL A 194 9.96 16.41 12.40
CA VAL A 194 9.84 17.71 13.08
C VAL A 194 8.48 18.36 12.80
N GLU A 195 8.05 18.35 11.53
CA GLU A 195 6.76 18.92 11.13
C GLU A 195 5.57 18.18 11.79
N ALA A 196 5.58 16.85 11.72
CA ALA A 196 4.46 16.05 12.24
C ALA A 196 4.35 16.08 13.78
N MET A 197 5.47 16.23 14.48
CA MET A 197 5.47 16.37 15.94
C MET A 197 4.89 17.70 16.42
N ALA A 198 4.90 18.74 15.58
CA ALA A 198 4.47 20.08 15.96
C ALA A 198 2.95 20.25 15.84
N ILE A 199 2.28 20.60 16.94
CA ILE A 199 0.84 20.92 16.96
C ILE A 199 0.65 22.31 17.56
N ASN A 200 -0.14 23.15 16.89
CA ASN A 200 -0.47 24.51 17.33
C ASN A 200 0.78 25.39 17.64
N GLY A 201 1.86 25.20 16.88
CA GLY A 201 3.11 25.91 17.07
C GLY A 201 3.94 25.45 18.28
N GLN A 202 3.53 24.37 18.94
CA GLN A 202 4.30 23.74 20.02
C GLN A 202 5.14 22.59 19.43
N PRO A 203 6.47 22.64 19.51
CA PRO A 203 7.31 21.50 19.20
C PRO A 203 6.89 20.28 20.04
N TYR A 204 6.75 19.10 19.42
CA TYR A 204 6.29 17.87 20.08
C TYR A 204 4.89 17.91 20.70
N GLY A 205 4.05 18.88 20.33
CA GLY A 205 2.65 18.99 20.79
C GLY A 205 1.82 17.73 20.55
N LEU A 206 2.22 16.91 19.56
CA LEU A 206 1.61 15.62 19.27
C LEU A 206 1.65 14.67 20.49
N LEU A 207 2.78 14.62 21.22
CA LEU A 207 2.94 13.80 22.42
C LEU A 207 2.21 14.36 23.65
N GLU A 208 1.80 15.63 23.60
CA GLU A 208 1.13 16.32 24.72
C GLU A 208 -0.40 16.23 24.69
N ILE A 209 -1.00 15.72 23.60
CA ILE A 209 -2.46 15.72 23.42
C ILE A 209 -3.18 15.10 24.62
N GLY A 210 -2.78 13.89 25.03
CA GLY A 210 -3.38 13.20 26.17
C GLY A 210 -3.13 13.92 27.49
N LEU A 211 -1.93 14.46 27.70
CA LEU A 211 -1.60 15.25 28.90
C LEU A 211 -2.45 16.52 29.00
N ASN A 212 -2.62 17.22 27.88
CA ASN A 212 -3.43 18.43 27.83
C ASN A 212 -4.91 18.10 28.10
N ASP A 213 -5.40 16.96 27.62
CA ASP A 213 -6.74 16.48 27.92
C ASP A 213 -6.92 16.19 29.43
N ILE A 214 -5.99 15.48 30.04
CA ILE A 214 -5.98 15.24 31.50
C ILE A 214 -6.04 16.57 32.28
N LYS A 215 -5.16 17.52 31.94
CA LYS A 215 -5.10 18.83 32.63
C LYS A 215 -6.36 19.67 32.44
N ALA A 216 -6.97 19.59 31.25
CA ALA A 216 -8.18 20.35 30.93
C ALA A 216 -9.47 19.74 31.53
N SER A 217 -9.46 18.43 31.83
CA SER A 217 -10.65 17.69 32.26
C SER A 217 -11.17 18.12 33.64
N GLY A 218 -10.28 18.58 34.57
CA GLY A 218 -10.62 18.86 35.95
C GLY A 218 -11.15 17.66 36.73
N ASN A 219 -10.91 16.45 36.24
CA ASN A 219 -11.44 15.22 36.85
C ASN A 219 -10.65 14.86 38.12
N ALA A 220 -11.37 14.65 39.21
CA ALA A 220 -10.79 14.30 40.53
C ALA A 220 -10.07 12.93 40.54
N ASP A 221 -10.31 12.08 39.56
CA ASP A 221 -9.60 10.80 39.41
C ASP A 221 -8.12 10.96 39.00
N TYR A 222 -7.71 12.16 38.57
CA TYR A 222 -6.33 12.48 38.27
C TYR A 222 -5.67 13.23 39.43
N SER A 223 -4.98 12.51 40.30
CA SER A 223 -4.21 13.14 41.39
C SER A 223 -3.02 13.95 40.82
N ASP A 224 -2.52 14.90 41.64
CA ASP A 224 -1.33 15.68 41.27
C ASP A 224 -0.11 14.78 41.00
N GLU A 225 0.03 13.69 41.78
CA GLU A 225 1.08 12.70 41.59
C GLU A 225 0.93 11.98 40.23
N PHE A 226 -0.29 11.60 39.86
CA PHE A 226 -0.56 10.98 38.58
C PHE A 226 -0.24 11.92 37.39
N ILE A 227 -0.70 13.18 37.51
CA ILE A 227 -0.41 14.19 36.46
C ILE A 227 1.11 14.41 36.36
N ALA A 228 1.82 14.46 37.48
CA ALA A 228 3.29 14.61 37.47
C ALA A 228 3.99 13.39 36.84
N GLU A 229 3.52 12.16 37.12
CA GLU A 229 4.05 10.93 36.51
C GLU A 229 3.78 10.88 35.02
N TYR A 230 2.57 11.24 34.56
CA TYR A 230 2.21 11.30 33.15
C TYR A 230 3.04 12.36 32.42
N GLN A 231 3.18 13.58 33.00
CA GLN A 231 4.04 14.64 32.47
C GLN A 231 5.50 14.16 32.32
N LYS A 232 6.01 13.42 33.32
CA LYS A 232 7.35 12.85 33.24
C LYS A 232 7.48 11.88 32.08
N ALA A 233 6.51 11.00 31.85
CA ALA A 233 6.52 10.05 30.73
C ALA A 233 6.51 10.78 29.36
N VAL A 234 5.68 11.82 29.23
CA VAL A 234 5.68 12.70 28.04
C VAL A 234 7.03 13.37 27.83
N ASN A 235 7.63 13.96 28.89
CA ASN A 235 8.94 14.61 28.78
C ASN A 235 10.05 13.62 28.42
N ASP A 236 9.98 12.37 28.90
CA ASP A 236 10.93 11.31 28.54
C ASP A 236 10.79 10.93 27.08
N ALA A 237 9.56 10.83 26.54
CA ALA A 237 9.28 10.58 25.15
C ALA A 237 9.78 11.72 24.24
N GLN A 238 9.50 12.97 24.60
CA GLN A 238 9.99 14.15 23.86
C GLN A 238 11.53 14.16 23.80
N ARG A 239 12.23 13.90 24.92
CA ARG A 239 13.70 13.82 24.93
C ARG A 239 14.23 12.69 24.05
N ALA A 240 13.57 11.54 23.99
CA ALA A 240 14.00 10.46 23.11
C ALA A 240 13.89 10.88 21.63
N VAL A 241 12.82 11.58 21.25
CA VAL A 241 12.66 12.12 19.89
C VAL A 241 13.68 13.21 19.59
N ASP A 242 13.96 14.13 20.53
CA ASP A 242 15.02 15.13 20.41
C ASP A 242 16.39 14.46 20.16
N ASN A 243 16.71 13.45 20.93
CA ASN A 243 17.98 12.74 20.83
C ASN A 243 18.14 12.06 19.46
N ILE A 244 17.14 11.35 18.96
CA ILE A 244 17.23 10.69 17.65
C ILE A 244 17.29 11.72 16.51
N ILE A 245 16.54 12.82 16.57
CA ILE A 245 16.63 13.90 15.57
C ILE A 245 18.03 14.50 15.56
N ASN A 246 18.57 14.85 16.73
CA ASN A 246 19.92 15.40 16.82
C ASN A 246 20.99 14.39 16.30
N PHE A 247 20.85 13.11 16.63
CA PHE A 247 21.73 12.06 16.10
C PHE A 247 21.62 11.94 14.58
N LEU A 248 20.40 11.97 14.02
CA LEU A 248 20.18 11.93 12.58
C LEU A 248 20.78 13.16 11.87
N GLN A 249 20.68 14.34 12.47
CA GLN A 249 21.23 15.59 11.92
C GLN A 249 22.77 15.65 11.99
N THR A 250 23.38 14.94 12.91
CA THR A 250 24.83 15.03 13.18
C THR A 250 25.58 13.77 12.72
N ASP A 251 25.67 12.75 13.54
CA ASP A 251 26.53 11.60 13.31
C ASP A 251 26.05 10.71 12.18
N TYR A 252 24.71 10.49 12.08
CA TYR A 252 24.15 9.67 11.01
C TYR A 252 24.28 10.37 9.65
N PHE A 253 23.91 11.68 9.57
CA PHE A 253 23.99 12.43 8.31
C PHE A 253 25.41 12.52 7.75
N LYS A 254 26.43 12.66 8.62
CA LYS A 254 27.83 12.67 8.16
C LYS A 254 28.23 11.41 7.43
N SER A 255 27.73 10.27 7.88
CA SER A 255 28.03 8.93 7.34
C SER A 255 27.03 8.44 6.32
N ALA A 256 25.87 9.10 6.21
CA ALA A 256 24.83 8.76 5.24
C ALA A 256 25.34 8.80 3.79
N ARG A 257 24.81 7.89 2.95
CA ARG A 257 25.24 7.69 1.57
C ARG A 257 24.94 8.91 0.67
N GLY A 258 25.75 9.07 -0.37
CA GLY A 258 25.51 10.03 -1.43
C GLY A 258 25.49 11.49 -0.98
N THR A 259 24.74 12.31 -1.69
CA THR A 259 24.56 13.75 -1.49
C THR A 259 23.11 14.08 -1.16
N ASN A 260 22.84 15.34 -0.79
CA ASN A 260 21.48 15.86 -0.59
C ASN A 260 20.91 16.49 -1.88
N ASP A 261 21.19 15.85 -3.03
CA ASP A 261 20.78 16.32 -4.35
C ASP A 261 19.95 15.25 -5.08
N ILE A 262 18.88 15.66 -5.76
CA ILE A 262 18.01 14.76 -6.53
C ILE A 262 18.70 14.10 -7.72
N THR A 263 19.87 14.61 -8.14
CA THR A 263 20.70 14.06 -9.22
C THR A 263 21.62 12.93 -8.78
N ASP A 264 21.70 12.68 -7.46
CA ASP A 264 22.55 11.62 -6.92
C ASP A 264 22.04 10.23 -7.30
N THR A 265 22.94 9.39 -7.78
CA THR A 265 22.63 8.00 -8.18
C THR A 265 22.88 6.98 -7.07
N ASN A 266 23.48 7.37 -5.95
CA ASN A 266 23.77 6.50 -4.81
C ASN A 266 22.61 6.53 -3.79
N ILE A 267 21.39 6.27 -4.26
CA ILE A 267 20.19 6.26 -3.43
C ILE A 267 19.56 4.87 -3.34
N GLY A 268 19.74 4.03 -4.35
CA GLY A 268 19.14 2.71 -4.44
C GLY A 268 19.71 1.70 -3.43
N TRP A 269 18.95 0.63 -3.17
CA TRP A 269 19.42 -0.46 -2.30
C TRP A 269 20.46 -1.35 -2.97
N GLY A 270 20.54 -1.36 -4.30
CA GLY A 270 21.58 -2.06 -5.04
C GLY A 270 23.01 -1.68 -4.63
N ASP A 271 23.18 -0.45 -4.12
CA ASP A 271 24.47 0.08 -3.67
C ASP A 271 24.84 -0.31 -2.22
N LEU A 272 23.91 -0.93 -1.48
CA LEU A 272 24.15 -1.42 -0.12
C LEU A 272 24.98 -2.71 -0.12
N PRO A 273 25.66 -3.04 0.99
CA PRO A 273 26.27 -4.36 1.17
C PRO A 273 25.22 -5.48 0.95
N ASN A 274 25.50 -6.40 0.03
CA ASN A 274 24.54 -7.42 -0.44
C ASN A 274 23.21 -6.86 -0.95
N GLY A 275 23.22 -5.61 -1.42
CA GLY A 275 22.03 -4.81 -1.71
C GLY A 275 21.15 -5.39 -2.81
N GLN A 276 21.73 -5.98 -3.87
CA GLN A 276 20.95 -6.61 -4.95
C GLN A 276 20.10 -7.78 -4.44
N ALA A 277 20.67 -8.64 -3.60
CA ALA A 277 19.92 -9.77 -3.02
C ALA A 277 18.89 -9.30 -1.98
N TRP A 278 19.22 -8.24 -1.24
CA TRP A 278 18.30 -7.63 -0.28
C TRP A 278 17.13 -6.96 -1.00
N TYR A 279 17.39 -6.25 -2.08
CA TYR A 279 16.33 -5.67 -2.92
C TYR A 279 15.45 -6.77 -3.57
N GLN A 280 16.04 -7.86 -4.08
CA GLN A 280 15.27 -9.00 -4.60
C GLN A 280 14.34 -9.59 -3.53
N TRP A 281 14.80 -9.70 -2.28
CA TRP A 281 13.94 -10.15 -1.18
C TRP A 281 12.76 -9.19 -0.95
N GLN A 282 12.97 -7.88 -1.05
CA GLN A 282 11.87 -6.90 -0.98
C GLN A 282 10.88 -7.04 -2.15
N LEU A 283 11.37 -7.29 -3.36
CA LEU A 283 10.51 -7.57 -4.50
C LEU A 283 9.68 -8.83 -4.29
N ASP A 284 10.29 -9.91 -3.83
CA ASP A 284 9.59 -11.18 -3.57
C ASP A 284 8.52 -11.01 -2.48
N ARG A 285 8.82 -10.21 -1.46
CA ARG A 285 7.90 -9.90 -0.37
C ARG A 285 6.70 -9.09 -0.83
N ASN A 286 6.92 -8.06 -1.63
CA ASN A 286 5.89 -7.12 -2.04
C ASN A 286 5.09 -7.61 -3.25
N SER A 287 5.75 -8.17 -4.28
CA SER A 287 5.08 -8.65 -5.49
C SER A 287 4.52 -10.07 -5.34
N THR A 288 5.15 -10.90 -4.52
CA THR A 288 4.85 -12.33 -4.31
C THR A 288 4.76 -13.16 -5.60
N THR A 289 5.52 -12.76 -6.65
CA THR A 289 5.51 -13.40 -7.98
C THR A 289 6.83 -14.06 -8.36
N GLY A 290 7.88 -13.91 -7.55
CA GLY A 290 9.21 -14.44 -7.82
C GLY A 290 9.94 -13.82 -9.01
N LYS A 291 9.40 -12.76 -9.64
CA LYS A 291 10.06 -12.08 -10.78
C LYS A 291 11.26 -11.27 -10.30
N SER A 292 12.34 -11.30 -11.12
CA SER A 292 13.52 -10.50 -10.86
C SER A 292 13.32 -9.02 -11.14
N ALA A 293 14.19 -8.16 -10.55
CA ALA A 293 14.18 -6.73 -10.80
C ALA A 293 14.25 -6.37 -12.30
N MET A 294 15.06 -7.10 -13.07
CA MET A 294 15.23 -6.82 -14.52
C MET A 294 14.01 -7.25 -15.34
N GLU A 295 13.33 -8.34 -14.96
CA GLU A 295 12.08 -8.75 -15.58
C GLU A 295 10.97 -7.73 -15.31
N LEU A 296 10.84 -7.26 -14.07
CA LEU A 296 9.87 -6.23 -13.70
C LEU A 296 10.16 -4.89 -14.39
N ASN A 297 11.43 -4.50 -14.47
CA ASN A 297 11.83 -3.27 -15.17
C ASN A 297 11.42 -3.29 -16.65
N LYS A 298 11.83 -4.36 -17.38
CA LYS A 298 11.48 -4.49 -18.78
C LYS A 298 9.97 -4.54 -19.00
N LEU A 299 9.25 -5.28 -18.16
CA LEU A 299 7.80 -5.35 -18.21
C LEU A 299 7.17 -3.96 -18.02
N GLY A 300 7.69 -3.16 -17.08
CA GLY A 300 7.24 -1.79 -16.87
C GLY A 300 7.45 -0.90 -18.08
N GLU A 301 8.65 -0.96 -18.70
CA GLU A 301 8.98 -0.19 -19.90
C GLU A 301 8.06 -0.57 -21.09
N ASP A 302 7.79 -1.87 -21.30
CA ASP A 302 6.91 -2.35 -22.36
C ASP A 302 5.46 -1.88 -22.16
N LEU A 303 4.93 -2.03 -20.93
CA LEU A 303 3.57 -1.61 -20.59
C LEU A 303 3.38 -0.09 -20.66
N VAL A 304 4.41 0.68 -20.34
CA VAL A 304 4.39 2.16 -20.50
C VAL A 304 4.25 2.53 -21.99
N ALA A 305 4.97 1.85 -22.87
CA ALA A 305 4.88 2.09 -24.31
C ALA A 305 3.50 1.73 -24.87
N ASP A 306 2.93 0.60 -24.46
CA ASP A 306 1.61 0.15 -24.89
C ASP A 306 0.49 1.12 -24.44
N ALA A 307 0.53 1.57 -23.20
CA ALA A 307 -0.46 2.53 -22.68
C ALA A 307 -0.39 3.89 -23.39
N LYS A 308 0.81 4.36 -23.75
CA LYS A 308 0.97 5.60 -24.55
C LYS A 308 0.27 5.51 -25.91
N ALA A 309 0.30 4.35 -26.57
CA ALA A 309 -0.39 4.18 -27.83
C ALA A 309 -1.92 4.37 -27.70
N GLU A 310 -2.50 3.92 -26.57
CA GLU A 310 -3.92 4.09 -26.31
C GLU A 310 -4.25 5.53 -25.86
N MET A 311 -3.37 6.18 -25.09
CA MET A 311 -3.50 7.61 -24.77
C MET A 311 -3.50 8.48 -26.03
N ILE A 312 -2.68 8.15 -27.03
CA ILE A 312 -2.68 8.83 -28.34
C ILE A 312 -4.04 8.69 -29.03
N ARG A 313 -4.69 7.52 -28.98
CA ARG A 313 -6.02 7.32 -29.55
C ARG A 313 -7.06 8.23 -28.91
N VAL A 314 -7.04 8.39 -27.59
CA VAL A 314 -7.91 9.33 -26.87
C VAL A 314 -7.60 10.76 -27.27
N ALA A 315 -6.33 11.16 -27.25
CA ALA A 315 -5.90 12.49 -27.66
C ALA A 315 -6.37 12.86 -29.07
N GLN A 316 -6.30 11.92 -30.03
CA GLN A 316 -6.80 12.11 -31.39
C GLN A 316 -8.29 12.42 -31.43
N LEU A 317 -9.10 11.78 -30.59
CA LEU A 317 -10.52 12.10 -30.48
C LEU A 317 -10.75 13.53 -29.94
N ILE A 318 -10.02 13.92 -28.89
CA ILE A 318 -10.12 15.26 -28.30
C ILE A 318 -9.66 16.33 -29.29
N ILE A 319 -8.56 16.08 -30.01
CA ILE A 319 -8.08 16.98 -31.09
C ILE A 319 -9.15 17.13 -32.19
N LYS A 320 -9.80 16.06 -32.58
CA LYS A 320 -10.90 16.10 -33.57
C LYS A 320 -12.08 16.95 -33.10
N LYS A 321 -12.39 16.91 -31.81
CA LYS A 321 -13.53 17.66 -31.22
C LYS A 321 -13.19 19.12 -30.90
N ARG A 322 -12.00 19.39 -30.43
CA ARG A 322 -11.60 20.72 -29.91
C ARG A 322 -10.65 21.50 -30.81
N GLY A 323 -9.99 20.82 -31.78
CA GLY A 323 -8.99 21.40 -32.67
C GLY A 323 -7.56 21.10 -32.26
N GLU A 324 -6.63 21.42 -33.16
CA GLU A 324 -5.18 21.17 -33.00
C GLU A 324 -4.52 22.15 -31.99
N THR A 325 -5.18 23.28 -31.74
CA THR A 325 -4.68 24.33 -30.83
C THR A 325 -5.78 24.77 -29.89
N ILE A 326 -5.52 24.73 -28.59
CA ILE A 326 -6.49 25.08 -27.53
C ILE A 326 -5.87 26.16 -26.63
N LYS A 327 -6.69 27.10 -26.18
CA LYS A 327 -6.34 28.05 -25.14
C LYS A 327 -7.08 27.70 -23.85
N ALA A 328 -6.36 27.67 -22.75
CA ALA A 328 -6.94 27.46 -21.42
C ALA A 328 -6.09 28.18 -20.35
N GLU A 329 -6.72 28.44 -19.21
CA GLU A 329 -6.00 28.87 -18.02
C GLU A 329 -5.16 27.72 -17.45
N TRP A 330 -3.90 27.97 -17.22
CA TRP A 330 -2.92 27.01 -16.78
C TRP A 330 -2.04 27.59 -15.67
N ARG A 331 -1.73 26.77 -14.68
CA ARG A 331 -0.88 27.17 -13.56
C ARG A 331 0.55 26.77 -13.88
N ASN A 332 1.40 27.78 -14.02
CA ASN A 332 2.82 27.55 -14.28
C ASN A 332 3.55 27.01 -13.02
N PRO A 333 4.81 26.51 -13.15
CA PRO A 333 5.59 25.98 -12.02
C PRO A 333 5.79 26.96 -10.85
N ASP A 334 5.68 28.27 -11.10
CA ASP A 334 5.74 29.32 -10.06
C ASP A 334 4.38 29.51 -9.34
N GLY A 335 3.36 28.73 -9.71
CA GLY A 335 2.02 28.80 -9.15
C GLY A 335 1.14 29.92 -9.70
N VAL A 336 1.56 30.61 -10.76
CA VAL A 336 0.82 31.71 -11.37
C VAL A 336 -0.13 31.17 -12.45
N VAL A 337 -1.40 31.57 -12.39
CA VAL A 337 -2.40 31.21 -13.42
C VAL A 337 -2.29 32.19 -14.58
N GLU A 338 -2.14 31.67 -15.78
CA GLU A 338 -2.05 32.44 -17.03
C GLU A 338 -2.76 31.73 -18.20
N GLU A 339 -3.22 32.49 -19.20
CA GLU A 339 -3.75 31.91 -20.44
C GLU A 339 -2.55 31.31 -21.24
N ARG A 340 -2.59 29.99 -21.46
CA ARG A 340 -1.63 29.26 -22.28
C ARG A 340 -2.28 28.72 -23.55
N THR A 341 -1.51 28.73 -24.64
CA THR A 341 -1.90 28.09 -25.90
C THR A 341 -1.20 26.73 -25.99
N PHE A 342 -1.99 25.67 -26.08
CA PHE A 342 -1.51 24.29 -26.19
C PHE A 342 -1.58 23.85 -27.67
N ASN A 343 -0.45 23.39 -28.22
CA ASN A 343 -0.36 22.86 -29.58
C ASN A 343 -0.37 21.34 -29.54
N LEU A 344 -1.55 20.73 -29.68
CA LEU A 344 -1.77 19.30 -29.45
C LEU A 344 -1.23 18.40 -30.60
N VAL A 345 -0.69 19.00 -31.63
CA VAL A 345 -0.06 18.30 -32.76
C VAL A 345 1.33 18.86 -33.04
N ASN A 346 2.25 17.98 -33.38
CA ASN A 346 3.59 18.31 -33.85
C ASN A 346 3.57 18.83 -35.29
N ALA A 347 4.71 19.34 -35.79
CA ALA A 347 4.85 19.82 -37.16
C ALA A 347 4.59 18.72 -38.22
N ASP A 348 4.85 17.47 -37.89
CA ASP A 348 4.59 16.30 -38.74
C ASP A 348 3.18 15.75 -38.66
N LYS A 349 2.29 16.43 -37.90
CA LYS A 349 0.89 16.05 -37.62
C LYS A 349 0.71 14.85 -36.70
N SER A 350 1.76 14.37 -36.07
CA SER A 350 1.62 13.41 -34.93
C SER A 350 1.05 14.13 -33.70
N VAL A 351 0.44 13.37 -32.79
CA VAL A 351 -0.03 13.90 -31.51
C VAL A 351 1.16 14.34 -30.67
N ASN A 352 1.07 15.55 -30.12
CA ASN A 352 1.99 16.06 -29.12
C ASN A 352 1.45 15.69 -27.73
N LEU A 353 1.86 14.55 -27.20
CA LEU A 353 1.35 14.06 -25.91
C LEU A 353 1.74 14.94 -24.74
N ASP A 354 2.93 15.56 -24.74
CA ASP A 354 3.38 16.43 -23.65
C ASP A 354 2.44 17.64 -23.54
N GLU A 355 2.15 18.30 -24.67
CA GLU A 355 1.17 19.41 -24.70
C GLU A 355 -0.27 18.94 -24.37
N PHE A 356 -0.62 17.70 -24.72
CA PHE A 356 -1.90 17.14 -24.35
C PHE A 356 -2.01 16.86 -22.84
N PHE A 357 -0.96 16.34 -22.22
CA PHE A 357 -0.89 16.15 -20.77
C PHE A 357 -0.95 17.49 -20.03
N ASP A 358 -0.19 18.48 -20.48
CA ASP A 358 -0.24 19.83 -19.93
C ASP A 358 -1.65 20.46 -20.07
N TYR A 359 -2.32 20.24 -21.21
CA TYR A 359 -3.69 20.69 -21.40
C TYR A 359 -4.66 20.06 -20.40
N LEU A 360 -4.52 18.74 -20.13
CA LEU A 360 -5.35 18.04 -19.15
C LEU A 360 -5.07 18.46 -17.69
N ASN A 361 -3.97 19.16 -17.46
CA ASN A 361 -3.62 19.82 -16.21
C ASN A 361 -3.96 21.32 -16.18
N SER A 362 -4.78 21.82 -17.12
CA SER A 362 -5.32 23.18 -17.07
C SER A 362 -6.40 23.32 -15.98
N GLU A 363 -6.57 24.56 -15.46
CA GLU A 363 -7.39 24.88 -14.28
C GLU A 363 -8.82 24.33 -14.35
N GLN A 364 -9.43 24.32 -15.52
CA GLN A 364 -10.81 23.85 -15.74
C GLN A 364 -11.05 22.38 -15.35
N PHE A 365 -10.01 21.54 -15.39
CA PHE A 365 -10.12 20.13 -15.07
C PHE A 365 -10.01 19.80 -13.58
N PHE A 366 -9.72 20.80 -12.74
CA PHE A 366 -9.63 20.60 -11.30
C PHE A 366 -10.88 21.07 -10.58
N TYR A 367 -11.29 20.37 -9.55
CA TYR A 367 -12.29 20.86 -8.60
C TYR A 367 -11.72 22.06 -7.83
N GLY A 368 -12.58 23.07 -7.59
CA GLY A 368 -12.19 24.29 -6.88
C GLY A 368 -11.37 25.30 -7.66
N ARG A 369 -10.89 24.94 -8.87
CA ARG A 369 -10.13 25.86 -9.75
C ARG A 369 -10.94 26.32 -10.96
N ASP A 370 -12.08 25.71 -11.21
CA ASP A 370 -12.96 25.96 -12.37
C ASP A 370 -13.93 27.13 -12.22
N GLY A 371 -13.83 27.88 -11.13
CA GLY A 371 -14.68 29.01 -10.83
C GLY A 371 -16.13 28.69 -10.47
N ARG A 372 -16.48 27.41 -10.29
CA ARG A 372 -17.83 27.01 -9.85
C ARG A 372 -18.14 27.54 -8.46
N THR A 373 -19.32 28.08 -8.29
CA THR A 373 -19.93 28.32 -6.97
C THR A 373 -20.94 27.23 -6.70
N ILE A 374 -20.83 26.59 -5.54
CA ILE A 374 -21.74 25.54 -5.08
C ILE A 374 -22.40 26.03 -3.80
N SER A 375 -23.72 25.85 -3.70
CA SER A 375 -24.50 26.22 -2.51
C SER A 375 -25.52 25.14 -2.18
N ASP A 376 -25.88 25.05 -0.91
CA ASP A 376 -26.94 24.19 -0.40
C ASP A 376 -26.78 22.69 -0.70
N THR A 377 -25.55 22.18 -0.60
CA THR A 377 -25.28 20.76 -0.80
C THR A 377 -25.47 19.93 0.48
N PRO A 378 -25.79 18.63 0.38
CA PRO A 378 -25.85 17.76 1.54
C PRO A 378 -24.47 17.54 2.18
N TYR A 379 -23.39 17.90 1.51
CA TYR A 379 -22.00 17.69 1.93
C TYR A 379 -21.37 18.89 2.64
N ALA A 380 -22.06 20.04 2.70
CA ALA A 380 -21.53 21.28 3.27
C ALA A 380 -20.96 21.11 4.69
N ASN A 381 -21.61 20.33 5.56
CA ASN A 381 -21.11 20.07 6.91
C ASN A 381 -19.88 19.17 6.92
N LEU A 382 -19.83 18.17 6.05
CA LEU A 382 -18.72 17.24 5.93
C LEU A 382 -17.47 17.95 5.39
N CYS A 383 -17.63 18.80 4.39
CA CYS A 383 -16.57 19.54 3.72
C CYS A 383 -15.94 20.67 4.57
N LYS A 384 -16.51 20.99 5.74
CA LYS A 384 -15.85 21.92 6.70
C LYS A 384 -14.51 21.40 7.22
N ALA A 385 -14.25 20.10 7.14
CA ALA A 385 -12.99 19.51 7.54
C ALA A 385 -11.86 19.69 6.50
N ALA A 386 -12.22 19.93 5.23
CA ALA A 386 -11.29 20.14 4.12
C ALA A 386 -10.75 21.58 4.07
N SER A 387 -9.59 21.77 3.46
CA SER A 387 -8.99 23.10 3.26
C SER A 387 -9.74 23.94 2.22
N ASP A 388 -10.32 23.31 1.19
CA ASP A 388 -11.16 23.93 0.18
C ASP A 388 -12.56 23.31 0.20
N GLN A 389 -13.50 24.03 0.83
CA GLN A 389 -14.89 23.56 0.96
C GLN A 389 -15.58 23.44 -0.39
N THR A 390 -15.34 24.37 -1.32
CA THR A 390 -16.01 24.37 -2.65
C THR A 390 -15.53 23.19 -3.50
N ALA A 391 -14.23 22.94 -3.54
CA ALA A 391 -13.65 21.79 -4.22
C ALA A 391 -14.21 20.48 -3.64
N CYS A 392 -14.26 20.37 -2.31
CA CYS A 392 -14.80 19.20 -1.61
C CYS A 392 -16.26 18.95 -1.97
N GLU A 393 -17.13 19.96 -1.85
CA GLU A 393 -18.55 19.80 -2.15
C GLU A 393 -18.79 19.40 -3.61
N ALA A 394 -18.07 19.99 -4.57
CA ALA A 394 -18.12 19.65 -5.97
C ALA A 394 -17.71 18.20 -6.24
N ALA A 395 -16.59 17.78 -5.67
CA ALA A 395 -16.10 16.42 -5.82
C ALA A 395 -17.07 15.40 -5.21
N LEU A 396 -17.57 15.62 -3.99
CA LEU A 396 -18.47 14.69 -3.33
C LEU A 396 -19.81 14.54 -4.06
N ILE A 397 -20.30 15.57 -4.75
CA ILE A 397 -21.48 15.47 -5.62
C ILE A 397 -21.23 14.45 -6.74
N ASP A 398 -20.14 14.62 -7.48
CA ASP A 398 -19.83 13.80 -8.66
C ASP A 398 -19.53 12.35 -8.26
N TYR A 399 -18.70 12.14 -7.24
CA TYR A 399 -18.36 10.80 -6.74
C TYR A 399 -19.57 10.04 -6.18
N ASN A 400 -20.45 10.71 -5.40
CA ASN A 400 -21.67 10.04 -4.89
C ASN A 400 -22.71 9.80 -5.99
N THR A 401 -22.76 10.63 -7.03
CA THR A 401 -23.61 10.36 -8.21
C THR A 401 -23.13 9.10 -8.91
N PHE A 402 -21.86 8.98 -9.18
CA PHE A 402 -21.30 7.80 -9.84
C PHE A 402 -21.33 6.55 -8.94
N LYS A 403 -21.17 6.68 -7.61
CA LYS A 403 -21.34 5.56 -6.65
C LYS A 403 -22.65 4.81 -6.89
N ASN A 404 -23.76 5.53 -7.07
CA ASN A 404 -25.07 4.90 -7.25
C ASN A 404 -25.16 4.12 -8.57
N ASP A 405 -24.56 4.65 -9.65
CA ASP A 405 -24.52 3.96 -10.93
C ASP A 405 -23.60 2.72 -10.88
N ALA A 406 -22.43 2.86 -10.32
CA ALA A 406 -21.44 1.79 -10.17
C ALA A 406 -21.99 0.60 -9.37
N ASN A 407 -22.64 0.84 -8.23
CA ASN A 407 -23.23 -0.19 -7.39
C ASN A 407 -24.26 -1.06 -8.14
N ASN A 408 -25.06 -0.46 -9.02
CA ASN A 408 -26.04 -1.19 -9.83
C ASN A 408 -25.36 -2.09 -10.89
N ILE A 409 -24.27 -1.63 -11.50
CA ILE A 409 -23.54 -2.37 -12.53
C ILE A 409 -22.79 -3.54 -11.91
N VAL A 410 -22.14 -3.32 -10.78
CA VAL A 410 -21.36 -4.32 -10.02
C VAL A 410 -22.19 -5.57 -9.69
N ALA A 411 -23.48 -5.41 -9.39
CA ALA A 411 -24.38 -6.51 -9.06
C ALA A 411 -24.46 -7.61 -10.13
N SER A 412 -24.14 -7.32 -11.38
CA SER A 412 -24.15 -8.29 -12.49
C SER A 412 -22.88 -9.16 -12.55
N TYR A 413 -21.82 -8.76 -11.86
CA TYR A 413 -20.51 -9.41 -11.90
C TYR A 413 -20.11 -10.13 -10.61
N PHE A 414 -20.84 -9.87 -9.52
CA PHE A 414 -20.47 -10.31 -8.17
C PHE A 414 -21.67 -10.82 -7.37
N LYS A 415 -21.41 -11.64 -6.37
CA LYS A 415 -22.36 -11.86 -5.29
C LYS A 415 -22.53 -10.57 -4.50
N PRO A 416 -23.76 -10.17 -4.14
CA PRO A 416 -23.99 -8.90 -3.45
C PRO A 416 -23.41 -8.90 -2.04
N ILE A 417 -22.83 -7.78 -1.64
CA ILE A 417 -22.46 -7.47 -0.25
C ILE A 417 -23.53 -6.59 0.40
N LYS A 418 -23.59 -6.58 1.73
CA LYS A 418 -24.55 -5.80 2.52
C LYS A 418 -23.93 -4.52 3.10
N THR A 419 -22.63 -4.59 3.37
CA THR A 419 -21.89 -3.46 3.93
C THR A 419 -21.78 -2.36 2.90
N ASP A 420 -22.20 -1.15 3.26
CA ASP A 420 -22.05 0.07 2.43
C ASP A 420 -20.86 0.88 2.91
N TYR A 421 -20.44 1.85 2.11
CA TYR A 421 -19.34 2.78 2.40
C TYR A 421 -19.80 4.22 2.29
N THR A 422 -19.05 5.11 2.93
CA THR A 422 -19.21 6.56 2.79
C THR A 422 -18.00 7.17 2.09
N ILE A 423 -18.21 8.23 1.32
CA ILE A 423 -17.13 9.02 0.73
C ILE A 423 -16.93 10.25 1.60
N VAL A 424 -15.74 10.38 2.17
CA VAL A 424 -15.41 11.45 3.13
C VAL A 424 -14.16 12.21 2.67
N PRO A 425 -14.07 13.54 2.92
CA PRO A 425 -12.86 14.27 2.59
C PRO A 425 -11.75 13.96 3.60
N VAL A 426 -10.52 13.91 3.12
CA VAL A 426 -9.34 13.95 3.98
C VAL A 426 -9.34 15.28 4.74
N PRO A 427 -9.15 15.29 6.08
CA PRO A 427 -9.07 16.53 6.85
C PRO A 427 -7.89 17.42 6.45
N ALA A 428 -8.07 18.75 6.49
CA ALA A 428 -7.10 19.74 6.04
C ALA A 428 -5.67 19.56 6.60
N ASN A 429 -5.55 19.09 7.83
CA ASN A 429 -4.24 18.84 8.46
C ASN A 429 -3.52 17.60 7.93
N ARG A 430 -4.22 16.73 7.19
CA ARG A 430 -3.68 15.51 6.60
C ARG A 430 -3.50 15.59 5.08
N GLU A 431 -4.16 16.52 4.39
CA GLU A 431 -4.17 16.61 2.92
C GLU A 431 -2.76 16.64 2.29
N LYS A 432 -1.79 17.26 2.97
CA LYS A 432 -0.39 17.32 2.51
C LYS A 432 0.32 15.97 2.55
N TYR A 433 -0.16 15.06 3.40
CA TYR A 433 0.52 13.81 3.70
C TYR A 433 -0.21 12.58 3.15
N ASP A 434 -1.51 12.69 2.97
CA ASP A 434 -2.33 11.62 2.38
C ASP A 434 -2.24 11.67 0.85
N GLY A 435 -2.30 10.51 0.20
CA GLY A 435 -2.42 10.43 -1.27
C GLY A 435 -3.75 10.99 -1.77
N VAL A 436 -3.99 10.87 -3.07
CA VAL A 436 -5.24 11.31 -3.72
C VAL A 436 -6.46 10.66 -3.08
N ALA A 437 -6.35 9.38 -2.73
CA ALA A 437 -7.42 8.62 -2.10
C ALA A 437 -6.89 7.44 -1.28
N SER A 438 -7.74 6.93 -0.39
CA SER A 438 -7.51 5.70 0.35
C SER A 438 -8.83 5.11 0.85
N TYR A 439 -8.83 3.79 1.12
CA TYR A 439 -9.96 3.12 1.73
C TYR A 439 -9.60 2.56 3.12
N GLY A 440 -10.49 2.75 4.08
CA GLY A 440 -10.35 2.15 5.42
C GLY A 440 -11.58 2.39 6.29
N GLY A 441 -11.95 1.42 7.16
CA GLY A 441 -13.06 1.58 8.10
C GLY A 441 -14.44 1.81 7.44
N ASN A 442 -14.69 1.26 6.26
CA ASN A 442 -15.86 1.52 5.41
C ASN A 442 -15.97 2.98 4.90
N GLU A 443 -14.85 3.68 4.86
CA GLU A 443 -14.76 5.02 4.32
C GLU A 443 -13.81 5.05 3.11
N PHE A 444 -14.28 5.66 2.03
CA PHE A 444 -13.45 6.11 0.92
C PHE A 444 -13.00 7.53 1.25
N ASN A 445 -11.76 7.69 1.67
CA ASN A 445 -11.15 8.96 1.98
C ASN A 445 -10.66 9.62 0.69
N LEU A 446 -11.20 10.77 0.33
CA LEU A 446 -10.85 11.52 -0.87
C LEU A 446 -10.09 12.79 -0.48
N ASN A 447 -8.87 12.96 -0.98
CA ASN A 447 -8.13 14.22 -0.81
C ASN A 447 -8.72 15.28 -1.76
N THR A 448 -9.47 16.19 -1.22
CA THR A 448 -10.20 17.21 -2.00
C THR A 448 -9.44 18.53 -2.15
N ASN A 449 -8.18 18.57 -1.76
CA ASN A 449 -7.32 19.74 -1.96
C ASN A 449 -6.92 19.84 -3.44
N PRO A 450 -7.27 20.95 -4.14
CA PRO A 450 -7.01 21.08 -5.57
C PRO A 450 -5.51 21.24 -5.94
N ASN A 451 -4.61 21.30 -4.96
CA ASN A 451 -3.17 21.26 -5.21
C ASN A 451 -2.61 19.85 -5.38
N TYR A 452 -3.42 18.82 -5.12
CA TYR A 452 -3.11 17.41 -5.32
C TYR A 452 -4.11 16.83 -6.34
N SER A 453 -3.72 15.91 -7.16
CA SER A 453 -4.40 15.31 -8.34
C SER A 453 -5.91 15.04 -8.19
N LEU A 454 -6.72 16.09 -8.07
CA LEU A 454 -8.18 16.00 -8.01
C LEU A 454 -8.80 16.42 -9.37
N GLN A 455 -8.38 15.74 -10.44
CA GLN A 455 -8.91 16.01 -11.77
C GLN A 455 -10.29 15.38 -11.94
N LYS A 456 -11.19 16.09 -12.61
CA LYS A 456 -12.57 15.67 -12.88
C LYS A 456 -12.66 14.46 -13.81
N TRP A 457 -11.66 14.24 -14.64
CA TRP A 457 -11.59 13.08 -15.54
C TRP A 457 -11.10 11.79 -14.84
N ASN A 458 -10.77 11.83 -13.53
CA ASN A 458 -10.29 10.67 -12.77
C ASN A 458 -11.38 10.03 -11.87
N VAL A 459 -12.60 10.52 -11.87
CA VAL A 459 -13.67 10.09 -10.94
C VAL A 459 -13.99 8.61 -11.08
N SER A 460 -14.21 8.16 -12.33
CA SER A 460 -14.66 6.80 -12.58
C SER A 460 -13.65 5.75 -12.11
N THR A 461 -12.40 5.91 -12.49
CA THR A 461 -11.35 4.93 -12.17
C THR A 461 -11.03 4.91 -10.68
N LEU A 462 -10.95 6.08 -10.03
CA LEU A 462 -10.62 6.17 -8.62
C LEU A 462 -11.72 5.57 -7.72
N LEU A 463 -12.99 5.76 -8.10
CA LEU A 463 -14.11 5.12 -7.39
C LEU A 463 -14.11 3.60 -7.56
N LEU A 464 -13.80 3.10 -8.75
CA LEU A 464 -13.67 1.66 -8.99
C LEU A 464 -12.51 1.04 -8.20
N HIS A 465 -11.43 1.78 -7.97
CA HIS A 465 -10.27 1.35 -7.19
C HIS A 465 -10.55 1.30 -5.69
N GLU A 466 -11.00 2.42 -5.11
CA GLU A 466 -11.13 2.56 -3.66
C GLU A 466 -12.43 1.95 -3.10
N ALA A 467 -13.51 2.01 -3.90
CA ALA A 467 -14.85 1.69 -3.44
C ALA A 467 -15.35 0.34 -3.98
N ALA A 468 -16.37 0.36 -4.81
CA ALA A 468 -16.98 -0.84 -5.38
C ALA A 468 -16.77 -0.89 -6.91
N PRO A 469 -16.16 -1.99 -7.41
CA PRO A 469 -15.84 -3.26 -6.75
C PRO A 469 -14.41 -3.37 -6.16
N GLY A 470 -13.70 -2.26 -5.94
CA GLY A 470 -12.33 -2.21 -5.45
C GLY A 470 -12.14 -2.59 -3.97
N HIS A 471 -11.32 -1.82 -3.25
CA HIS A 471 -10.92 -2.13 -1.86
C HIS A 471 -12.08 -2.31 -0.90
N HIS A 472 -13.12 -1.45 -0.96
CA HIS A 472 -14.31 -1.63 -0.12
C HIS A 472 -14.94 -3.00 -0.34
N PHE A 473 -15.21 -3.32 -1.61
CA PHE A 473 -15.88 -4.57 -1.96
C PHE A 473 -15.05 -5.78 -1.54
N GLN A 474 -13.74 -5.78 -1.79
CA GLN A 474 -12.80 -6.84 -1.40
C GLN A 474 -12.85 -7.10 0.11
N ASN A 475 -12.74 -6.04 0.92
CA ASN A 475 -12.75 -6.16 2.37
C ASN A 475 -14.11 -6.66 2.89
N ALA A 476 -15.20 -6.03 2.47
CA ALA A 476 -16.55 -6.42 2.86
C ALA A 476 -16.86 -7.87 2.46
N TYR A 477 -16.48 -8.28 1.24
CA TYR A 477 -16.70 -9.64 0.74
C TYR A 477 -16.00 -10.69 1.61
N SER A 478 -14.74 -10.47 1.95
CA SER A 478 -13.95 -11.39 2.76
C SER A 478 -14.50 -11.57 4.20
N ILE A 479 -15.22 -10.56 4.69
CA ILE A 479 -15.90 -10.57 5.99
C ILE A 479 -17.28 -11.24 5.91
N GLU A 480 -18.03 -10.99 4.83
CA GLU A 480 -19.40 -11.49 4.68
C GLU A 480 -19.47 -12.94 4.16
N TYR A 481 -18.48 -13.38 3.39
CA TYR A 481 -18.41 -14.70 2.77
C TYR A 481 -17.15 -15.52 3.12
N PRO A 482 -16.68 -15.51 4.39
CA PRO A 482 -15.50 -16.27 4.73
C PRO A 482 -15.78 -17.77 4.64
N PRO A 483 -14.77 -18.58 4.30
CA PRO A 483 -14.84 -20.01 4.50
C PRO A 483 -15.16 -20.37 5.95
N LYS A 484 -15.90 -21.46 6.13
CA LYS A 484 -16.15 -21.97 7.48
C LYS A 484 -14.83 -22.40 8.13
N ASP A 485 -14.65 -22.03 9.39
CA ASP A 485 -13.45 -22.37 10.16
C ASP A 485 -12.12 -21.79 9.62
N LYS A 486 -12.18 -20.64 8.91
CA LYS A 486 -10.98 -19.90 8.47
C LYS A 486 -10.07 -19.59 9.67
N PRO A 487 -8.78 -20.01 9.67
CA PRO A 487 -7.86 -19.79 10.79
C PRO A 487 -7.63 -18.29 11.06
N ASP A 488 -7.47 -17.92 12.33
CA ASP A 488 -7.20 -16.51 12.70
C ASP A 488 -5.88 -16.00 12.12
N TYR A 489 -4.87 -16.86 11.99
CA TYR A 489 -3.64 -16.49 11.28
C TYR A 489 -3.94 -15.98 9.87
N ILE A 490 -4.77 -16.70 9.11
CA ILE A 490 -5.14 -16.34 7.72
C ILE A 490 -6.01 -15.07 7.65
N LYS A 491 -6.77 -14.76 8.72
CA LYS A 491 -7.52 -13.51 8.80
C LYS A 491 -6.61 -12.28 9.01
N GLY A 492 -5.41 -12.50 9.56
CA GLY A 492 -4.46 -11.44 9.91
C GLY A 492 -3.35 -11.21 8.88
N VAL A 493 -3.25 -12.03 7.81
CA VAL A 493 -2.25 -11.80 6.75
C VAL A 493 -2.73 -10.71 5.79
N SER A 494 -1.78 -9.97 5.22
CA SER A 494 -2.03 -8.97 4.17
C SER A 494 -0.90 -8.98 3.15
N TYR A 495 -1.28 -8.93 1.87
CA TYR A 495 -0.34 -8.90 0.74
C TYR A 495 -0.68 -7.75 -0.18
N THR A 496 0.22 -6.77 -0.25
CA THR A 496 0.02 -5.57 -1.08
C THR A 496 -0.28 -5.93 -2.54
N ALA A 497 0.41 -6.95 -3.09
CA ALA A 497 0.16 -7.38 -4.47
C ALA A 497 -1.26 -7.93 -4.68
N TYR A 498 -1.83 -8.59 -3.67
CA TYR A 498 -3.20 -9.07 -3.76
C TYR A 498 -4.20 -7.92 -3.66
N ALA A 499 -4.09 -7.06 -2.65
CA ALA A 499 -5.02 -5.96 -2.42
C ALA A 499 -4.99 -4.94 -3.57
N GLU A 500 -3.81 -4.48 -3.95
CA GLU A 500 -3.63 -3.48 -5.00
C GLU A 500 -3.81 -4.07 -6.41
N GLY A 501 -3.41 -5.32 -6.59
CA GLY A 501 -3.66 -6.04 -7.83
C GLY A 501 -5.15 -6.22 -8.10
N TRP A 502 -5.94 -6.51 -7.06
CA TRP A 502 -7.40 -6.53 -7.12
C TRP A 502 -7.97 -5.17 -7.50
N ALA A 503 -7.59 -4.09 -6.82
CA ALA A 503 -8.10 -2.76 -7.09
C ALA A 503 -7.80 -2.29 -8.53
N LEU A 504 -6.60 -2.56 -9.06
CA LEU A 504 -6.27 -2.32 -10.47
C LEU A 504 -7.08 -3.19 -11.43
N TYR A 505 -7.31 -4.44 -11.06
CA TYR A 505 -8.18 -5.33 -11.83
C TYR A 505 -9.60 -4.76 -11.95
N THR A 506 -10.12 -4.15 -10.89
CA THR A 506 -11.46 -3.55 -10.93
C THR A 506 -11.54 -2.27 -11.75
N GLU A 507 -10.46 -1.50 -11.85
CA GLU A 507 -10.35 -0.39 -12.80
C GLU A 507 -10.46 -0.90 -14.25
N TRP A 508 -9.72 -1.97 -14.58
CA TRP A 508 -9.83 -2.64 -15.87
C TRP A 508 -11.21 -3.25 -16.09
N LEU A 509 -11.81 -3.88 -15.07
CA LEU A 509 -13.15 -4.47 -15.17
C LEU A 509 -14.20 -3.42 -15.56
N GLY A 510 -13.95 -2.14 -15.28
CA GLY A 510 -14.75 -1.02 -15.75
C GLY A 510 -14.95 -1.01 -17.27
N LEU A 511 -13.99 -1.52 -18.05
CA LEU A 511 -14.13 -1.70 -19.51
C LEU A 511 -15.19 -2.77 -19.82
N GLU A 512 -15.09 -3.94 -19.21
CA GLU A 512 -16.06 -5.05 -19.40
C GLU A 512 -17.46 -4.68 -18.89
N MET A 513 -17.54 -3.86 -17.86
CA MET A 513 -18.80 -3.32 -17.34
C MET A 513 -19.40 -2.24 -18.25
N GLY A 514 -18.69 -1.80 -19.29
CA GLY A 514 -19.15 -0.77 -20.23
C GLY A 514 -19.15 0.66 -19.66
N ILE A 515 -18.41 0.91 -18.58
CA ILE A 515 -18.33 2.23 -17.91
C ILE A 515 -17.95 3.34 -18.90
N TYR A 516 -17.06 3.03 -19.85
CA TYR A 516 -16.53 3.98 -20.83
C TYR A 516 -17.15 3.79 -22.25
N GLY A 517 -18.17 2.96 -22.36
CA GLY A 517 -18.84 2.62 -23.63
C GLY A 517 -18.65 1.18 -24.06
N GLU A 518 -19.38 0.79 -25.12
CA GLU A 518 -19.28 -0.55 -25.71
C GLU A 518 -17.86 -0.82 -26.22
N LEU A 519 -17.41 -2.08 -26.08
CA LEU A 519 -16.12 -2.49 -26.60
C LEU A 519 -16.20 -2.83 -28.11
N ASN A 520 -15.20 -2.40 -28.86
CA ASN A 520 -15.02 -2.80 -30.26
C ASN A 520 -14.40 -4.21 -30.37
N ALA A 521 -14.14 -4.68 -31.59
CA ALA A 521 -13.55 -6.01 -31.85
C ALA A 521 -12.14 -6.20 -31.26
N GLU A 522 -11.43 -5.11 -31.00
CA GLU A 522 -10.10 -5.10 -30.37
C GLU A 522 -10.17 -4.99 -28.84
N GLY A 523 -11.39 -5.03 -28.24
CA GLY A 523 -11.59 -4.90 -26.79
C GLY A 523 -11.38 -3.47 -26.26
N LYS A 524 -11.47 -2.46 -27.11
CA LYS A 524 -11.29 -1.03 -26.74
C LYS A 524 -12.62 -0.30 -26.67
N PRO A 525 -12.81 0.63 -25.72
CA PRO A 525 -14.06 1.37 -25.60
C PRO A 525 -14.30 2.30 -26.79
N THR A 526 -15.54 2.32 -27.25
CA THR A 526 -15.98 3.20 -28.33
C THR A 526 -16.47 4.57 -27.84
N PHE A 527 -16.59 4.74 -26.54
CA PHE A 527 -17.13 5.93 -25.84
C PHE A 527 -18.62 6.19 -26.08
N ILE A 528 -19.30 5.24 -26.70
CA ILE A 528 -20.74 5.28 -27.03
C ILE A 528 -21.49 4.25 -26.19
N ASN A 529 -22.74 4.55 -25.81
CA ASN A 529 -23.59 3.68 -24.99
C ASN A 529 -22.94 3.31 -23.63
N ALA A 530 -22.22 4.25 -23.00
CA ALA A 530 -21.59 4.04 -21.72
C ALA A 530 -22.61 3.85 -20.59
N THR A 531 -22.27 2.97 -19.65
CA THR A 531 -23.06 2.72 -18.45
C THR A 531 -22.61 3.58 -17.26
N GLY A 532 -21.46 4.28 -17.39
CA GLY A 532 -20.84 5.11 -16.37
C GLY A 532 -21.50 6.47 -16.17
N MET A 533 -20.73 7.41 -15.64
CA MET A 533 -21.27 8.72 -15.24
C MET A 533 -21.62 9.65 -16.42
N CYS A 534 -21.03 9.44 -17.59
CA CYS A 534 -21.19 10.31 -18.77
C CYS A 534 -22.35 9.86 -19.64
N LYS A 535 -23.60 10.15 -19.24
CA LYS A 535 -24.82 9.73 -19.94
C LYS A 535 -25.21 10.71 -21.05
N PRO A 536 -25.85 10.25 -22.16
CA PRO A 536 -26.21 11.11 -23.30
C PRO A 536 -27.25 12.21 -23.00
N ASP A 537 -28.02 12.04 -21.94
CA ASP A 537 -29.10 12.95 -21.53
C ASP A 537 -28.67 14.01 -20.50
N LEU A 538 -27.39 14.08 -20.15
CA LEU A 538 -26.86 15.09 -19.24
C LEU A 538 -26.77 16.47 -19.94
N ASP A 539 -26.98 17.52 -19.15
CA ASP A 539 -26.67 18.89 -19.57
C ASP A 539 -25.19 19.18 -19.45
N TYR A 540 -24.46 18.95 -20.52
CA TYR A 540 -23.00 19.14 -20.58
C TYR A 540 -22.56 20.61 -20.46
N THR A 541 -23.49 21.57 -20.52
CA THR A 541 -23.14 22.98 -20.22
C THR A 541 -22.97 23.23 -18.72
N HIS A 542 -23.41 22.32 -17.87
CA HIS A 542 -23.35 22.42 -16.40
C HIS A 542 -22.62 21.22 -15.76
N PHE A 543 -22.69 20.03 -16.38
CA PHE A 543 -22.11 18.82 -15.85
C PHE A 543 -20.60 19.01 -15.63
N GLN A 544 -20.13 18.75 -14.42
CA GLN A 544 -18.75 18.99 -13.97
C GLN A 544 -18.20 20.39 -14.31
N GLY A 545 -19.07 21.42 -14.38
CA GLY A 545 -18.68 22.78 -14.70
C GLY A 545 -18.58 23.07 -16.20
N GLY A 546 -19.20 22.24 -17.03
CA GLY A 546 -19.25 22.47 -18.48
C GLY A 546 -17.93 22.18 -19.20
N ILE A 547 -17.11 21.30 -18.65
CA ILE A 547 -15.78 21.00 -19.24
C ILE A 547 -15.82 20.05 -20.42
N TYR A 548 -16.93 19.36 -20.67
CA TYR A 548 -17.12 18.42 -21.78
C TYR A 548 -18.14 18.96 -22.79
N ASN A 549 -17.92 18.70 -24.08
CA ASN A 549 -18.84 19.09 -25.11
C ASN A 549 -20.06 18.15 -25.23
N ASP A 550 -19.83 16.85 -24.94
CA ASP A 550 -20.83 15.78 -25.04
C ASP A 550 -20.43 14.54 -24.28
N ALA A 551 -21.31 13.52 -24.28
CA ALA A 551 -21.07 12.23 -23.61
C ALA A 551 -19.85 11.48 -24.15
N GLU A 552 -19.63 11.49 -25.46
CA GLU A 552 -18.48 10.78 -26.07
C GLU A 552 -17.15 11.34 -25.58
N GLU A 553 -17.04 12.66 -25.51
CA GLU A 553 -15.85 13.33 -24.99
C GLU A 553 -15.65 13.08 -23.49
N CYS A 554 -16.73 13.16 -22.73
CA CYS A 554 -16.70 12.86 -21.31
C CYS A 554 -16.22 11.43 -21.05
N ASN A 555 -16.81 10.44 -21.74
CA ASN A 555 -16.39 9.03 -21.60
C ASN A 555 -14.93 8.82 -22.03
N ALA A 556 -14.50 9.48 -23.09
CA ALA A 556 -13.11 9.40 -23.54
C ALA A 556 -12.13 9.97 -22.50
N LEU A 557 -12.46 11.07 -21.84
CA LEU A 557 -11.62 11.66 -20.79
C LEU A 557 -11.71 10.88 -19.48
N GLN A 558 -12.85 10.31 -19.09
CA GLN A 558 -12.93 9.37 -17.97
C GLN A 558 -12.09 8.10 -18.22
N TYR A 559 -12.07 7.60 -19.44
CA TYR A 559 -11.20 6.50 -19.84
C TYR A 559 -9.72 6.91 -19.86
N PHE A 560 -9.41 8.14 -20.25
CA PHE A 560 -8.06 8.67 -20.12
C PHE A 560 -7.60 8.64 -18.65
N GLY A 561 -8.47 8.96 -17.72
CA GLY A 561 -8.20 8.83 -16.28
C GLY A 561 -7.77 7.40 -15.91
N SER A 562 -8.51 6.40 -16.37
CA SER A 562 -8.16 4.98 -16.17
C SER A 562 -6.81 4.62 -16.80
N LEU A 563 -6.51 5.14 -18.00
CA LEU A 563 -5.21 4.94 -18.64
C LEU A 563 -4.07 5.61 -17.87
N ASN A 564 -4.29 6.82 -17.34
CA ASN A 564 -3.27 7.56 -16.59
C ASN A 564 -2.96 6.88 -15.25
N GLU A 565 -3.99 6.36 -14.55
CA GLU A 565 -3.80 5.54 -13.35
C GLU A 565 -3.08 4.21 -13.65
N ALA A 566 -3.47 3.52 -14.73
CA ALA A 566 -2.77 2.32 -15.17
C ALA A 566 -1.31 2.63 -15.55
N GLN A 567 -1.05 3.78 -16.19
CA GLN A 567 0.27 4.24 -16.57
C GLN A 567 1.15 4.53 -15.36
N LEU A 568 0.61 5.18 -14.33
CA LEU A 568 1.31 5.34 -13.05
C LEU A 568 1.83 4.00 -12.53
N ARG A 569 0.96 2.96 -12.51
CA ARG A 569 1.33 1.62 -12.01
C ARG A 569 2.28 0.87 -12.95
N ASN A 570 2.24 1.13 -14.26
CA ASN A 570 3.24 0.64 -15.21
C ASN A 570 4.61 1.27 -14.92
N MET A 571 4.64 2.60 -14.73
CA MET A 571 5.86 3.34 -14.41
C MET A 571 6.46 2.92 -13.06
N ARG A 572 5.64 2.53 -12.06
CA ARG A 572 6.11 2.02 -10.78
C ARG A 572 7.06 0.82 -10.93
N LEU A 573 6.77 -0.09 -11.87
CA LEU A 573 7.67 -1.21 -12.17
C LEU A 573 9.04 -0.73 -12.68
N ALA A 574 9.04 0.23 -13.61
CA ALA A 574 10.27 0.75 -14.21
C ALA A 574 11.07 1.64 -13.25
N VAL A 575 10.39 2.49 -12.47
CA VAL A 575 11.03 3.50 -11.61
C VAL A 575 11.60 2.86 -10.35
N ASP A 576 10.84 2.04 -9.62
CA ASP A 576 11.33 1.35 -8.42
C ASP A 576 12.58 0.51 -8.73
N THR A 577 12.50 -0.32 -9.79
CA THR A 577 13.63 -1.12 -10.24
C THR A 577 14.76 -0.27 -10.85
N GLY A 578 14.41 0.84 -11.48
CA GLY A 578 15.36 1.83 -11.98
C GLY A 578 16.23 2.42 -10.87
N ILE A 579 15.60 2.84 -9.78
CA ILE A 579 16.30 3.38 -8.61
C ILE A 579 17.13 2.28 -7.93
N HIS A 580 16.52 1.14 -7.60
CA HIS A 580 17.12 0.17 -6.70
C HIS A 580 18.00 -0.88 -7.37
N ALA A 581 17.85 -1.13 -8.67
CA ALA A 581 18.67 -2.11 -9.40
C ALA A 581 19.53 -1.49 -10.49
N LYS A 582 19.12 -0.34 -11.09
CA LYS A 582 19.84 0.31 -12.21
C LYS A 582 20.54 1.60 -11.81
N GLY A 583 20.43 2.08 -10.56
CA GLY A 583 21.09 3.28 -10.05
C GLY A 583 20.53 4.58 -10.62
N TRP A 584 19.22 4.66 -10.86
CA TRP A 584 18.59 5.93 -11.22
C TRP A 584 18.60 6.90 -10.04
N SER A 585 18.81 8.18 -10.34
CA SER A 585 18.58 9.27 -9.41
C SER A 585 17.09 9.58 -9.27
N ILE A 586 16.71 10.36 -8.25
CA ILE A 586 15.34 10.91 -8.13
C ILE A 586 14.98 11.71 -9.39
N GLN A 587 15.90 12.52 -9.90
CA GLN A 587 15.66 13.31 -11.12
C GLN A 587 15.41 12.41 -12.34
N ASN A 588 16.14 11.29 -12.50
CA ASN A 588 15.86 10.33 -13.56
C ASN A 588 14.45 9.75 -13.45
N ALA A 589 14.03 9.40 -12.23
CA ALA A 589 12.69 8.91 -11.95
C ALA A 589 11.61 9.94 -12.30
N GLN A 590 11.77 11.18 -11.85
CA GLN A 590 10.86 12.30 -12.14
C GLN A 590 10.76 12.59 -13.63
N ASN A 591 11.89 12.65 -14.33
CA ASN A 591 11.93 12.87 -15.78
C ASN A 591 11.19 11.75 -16.53
N TYR A 592 11.38 10.50 -16.12
CA TYR A 592 10.70 9.35 -16.73
C TYR A 592 9.18 9.44 -16.52
N MET A 593 8.73 9.80 -15.32
CA MET A 593 7.30 9.93 -15.00
C MET A 593 6.65 11.08 -15.76
N ASN A 594 7.30 12.24 -15.80
CA ASN A 594 6.82 13.43 -16.52
C ASN A 594 6.64 13.16 -18.03
N GLN A 595 7.60 12.48 -18.67
CA GLN A 595 7.54 12.15 -20.11
C GLN A 595 6.47 11.12 -20.47
N ASN A 596 5.89 10.43 -19.51
CA ASN A 596 5.04 9.27 -19.77
C ASN A 596 3.63 9.36 -19.17
N SER A 597 3.26 10.44 -18.48
CA SER A 597 1.95 10.58 -17.82
C SER A 597 1.50 12.03 -17.72
N ALA A 598 0.21 12.21 -17.45
CA ALA A 598 -0.39 13.51 -17.14
C ALA A 598 -0.41 13.79 -15.61
N LEU A 599 0.49 13.19 -14.86
CA LEU A 599 0.65 13.47 -13.42
C LEU A 599 1.16 14.91 -13.21
N GLY A 600 0.66 15.56 -12.17
CA GLY A 600 1.19 16.87 -11.77
C GLY A 600 2.57 16.75 -11.13
N ASP A 601 3.33 17.87 -11.12
CA ASP A 601 4.70 17.92 -10.56
C ASP A 601 4.75 17.47 -9.09
N GLY A 602 3.73 17.83 -8.29
CA GLY A 602 3.63 17.44 -6.89
C GLY A 602 3.48 15.93 -6.70
N ASP A 603 2.69 15.27 -7.55
CA ASP A 603 2.54 13.81 -7.53
C ASP A 603 3.83 13.11 -7.95
N ILE A 604 4.48 13.62 -9.01
CA ILE A 604 5.75 13.08 -9.51
C ILE A 604 6.84 13.19 -8.43
N GLU A 605 6.92 14.33 -7.74
CA GLU A 605 7.83 14.50 -6.62
C GLU A 605 7.52 13.50 -5.51
N SER A 606 6.26 13.47 -5.06
CA SER A 606 5.81 12.59 -3.99
C SER A 606 6.09 11.13 -4.30
N GLU A 607 5.67 10.64 -5.45
CA GLU A 607 5.83 9.25 -5.86
C GLU A 607 7.30 8.84 -6.03
N SER A 608 8.14 9.68 -6.65
CA SER A 608 9.56 9.38 -6.83
C SER A 608 10.31 9.18 -5.51
N PHE A 609 10.03 10.03 -4.52
CA PHE A 609 10.58 9.89 -3.18
C PHE A 609 9.99 8.70 -2.42
N ARG A 610 8.69 8.42 -2.61
CA ARG A 610 8.04 7.25 -2.04
C ARG A 610 8.72 5.96 -2.52
N TYR A 611 9.00 5.82 -3.82
CA TYR A 611 9.67 4.63 -4.34
C TYR A 611 11.09 4.48 -3.81
N ALA A 612 11.85 5.58 -3.72
CA ALA A 612 13.18 5.55 -3.14
C ALA A 612 13.18 5.15 -1.66
N ALA A 613 12.14 5.51 -0.92
CA ALA A 613 12.01 5.26 0.50
C ALA A 613 11.31 3.92 0.82
N TYR A 614 10.21 3.58 0.16
CA TYR A 614 9.42 2.37 0.40
C TYR A 614 9.74 1.30 -0.65
N VAL A 615 10.91 0.72 -0.48
CA VAL A 615 11.61 -0.14 -1.45
C VAL A 615 10.79 -1.37 -1.84
N GLY A 616 10.54 -1.52 -3.13
CA GLY A 616 9.86 -2.67 -3.71
C GLY A 616 8.34 -2.68 -3.52
N GLN A 617 7.76 -1.74 -2.74
CA GLN A 617 6.30 -1.70 -2.56
C GLN A 617 5.57 -1.31 -3.84
N ALA A 618 6.12 -0.36 -4.57
CA ALA A 618 5.50 0.19 -5.78
C ALA A 618 5.27 -0.87 -6.88
N VAL A 619 6.11 -1.90 -6.96
CA VAL A 619 5.95 -2.96 -7.98
C VAL A 619 4.78 -3.90 -7.71
N SER A 620 4.28 -3.96 -6.47
CA SER A 620 3.22 -4.89 -6.08
C SER A 620 1.92 -4.69 -6.85
N TYR A 621 1.53 -3.45 -7.09
CA TYR A 621 0.31 -3.06 -7.79
C TYR A 621 0.14 -3.78 -9.13
N LYS A 622 1.03 -3.51 -10.04
CA LYS A 622 0.95 -4.06 -11.39
C LYS A 622 1.28 -5.55 -11.43
N SER A 623 2.16 -6.03 -10.53
CA SER A 623 2.48 -7.45 -10.42
C SER A 623 1.26 -8.29 -10.06
N GLY A 624 0.49 -7.87 -9.06
CA GLY A 624 -0.74 -8.55 -8.65
C GLY A 624 -1.80 -8.52 -9.74
N TYR A 625 -2.03 -7.34 -10.35
CA TYR A 625 -2.94 -7.18 -11.47
C TYR A 625 -2.66 -8.17 -12.60
N LEU A 626 -1.41 -8.30 -13.00
CA LEU A 626 -1.03 -9.17 -14.12
C LEU A 626 -1.30 -10.65 -13.84
N VAL A 627 -1.08 -11.11 -12.61
CA VAL A 627 -1.44 -12.49 -12.22
C VAL A 627 -2.95 -12.69 -12.27
N ILE A 628 -3.74 -11.74 -11.77
CA ILE A 628 -5.21 -11.84 -11.84
C ILE A 628 -5.69 -11.89 -13.29
N MET A 629 -5.14 -11.05 -14.16
CA MET A 629 -5.49 -11.03 -15.59
C MET A 629 -5.09 -12.32 -16.31
N GLU A 630 -3.93 -12.89 -15.99
CA GLU A 630 -3.50 -14.18 -16.54
C GLU A 630 -4.46 -15.31 -16.09
N MET A 631 -4.85 -15.31 -14.83
CA MET A 631 -5.79 -16.30 -14.30
C MET A 631 -7.20 -16.12 -14.85
N LEU A 632 -7.65 -14.89 -15.11
CA LEU A 632 -8.91 -14.61 -15.79
C LEU A 632 -8.90 -15.17 -17.21
N ALA A 633 -7.87 -14.84 -17.99
CA ALA A 633 -7.74 -15.32 -19.35
C ALA A 633 -7.69 -16.87 -19.42
N LEU A 634 -6.98 -17.50 -18.47
CA LEU A 634 -6.92 -18.96 -18.34
C LEU A 634 -8.32 -19.53 -18.05
N ALA A 635 -9.04 -18.94 -17.09
CA ALA A 635 -10.38 -19.41 -16.71
C ALA A 635 -11.37 -19.28 -17.86
N GLN A 636 -11.38 -18.15 -18.56
CA GLN A 636 -12.24 -17.92 -19.74
C GLN A 636 -11.94 -18.93 -20.86
N ASN A 637 -10.66 -19.15 -21.16
CA ASN A 637 -10.24 -20.10 -22.18
C ASN A 637 -10.62 -21.55 -21.87
N GLU A 638 -10.37 -21.97 -20.64
CA GLU A 638 -10.49 -23.37 -20.22
C GLU A 638 -11.94 -23.78 -19.92
N LEU A 639 -12.76 -22.85 -19.44
CA LEU A 639 -14.17 -23.07 -19.11
C LEU A 639 -15.13 -22.72 -20.24
N GLY A 640 -14.74 -21.82 -21.16
CA GLY A 640 -15.60 -21.41 -22.27
C GLY A 640 -16.99 -20.97 -21.79
N ASN A 641 -18.03 -21.63 -22.29
CA ASN A 641 -19.42 -21.33 -21.91
C ASN A 641 -19.80 -21.65 -20.44
N LYS A 642 -18.91 -22.32 -19.69
CA LYS A 642 -19.10 -22.57 -18.26
C LYS A 642 -18.49 -21.48 -17.39
N PHE A 643 -17.74 -20.52 -17.98
CA PHE A 643 -17.19 -19.40 -17.23
C PHE A 643 -18.31 -18.53 -16.67
N ASP A 644 -18.21 -18.20 -15.38
CA ASP A 644 -19.14 -17.32 -14.66
C ASP A 644 -18.37 -16.30 -13.83
N TRP A 645 -18.64 -15.02 -14.07
CA TRP A 645 -17.95 -13.92 -13.39
C TRP A 645 -18.06 -14.00 -11.86
N ALA A 646 -19.27 -14.21 -11.35
CA ALA A 646 -19.51 -14.24 -9.90
C ALA A 646 -18.75 -15.39 -9.22
N SER A 647 -18.68 -16.55 -9.88
CA SER A 647 -17.93 -17.72 -9.39
C SER A 647 -16.41 -17.51 -9.43
N PHE A 648 -15.90 -16.83 -10.47
CA PHE A 648 -14.48 -16.49 -10.56
C PHE A 648 -14.09 -15.49 -9.47
N HIS A 649 -14.87 -14.45 -9.28
CA HIS A 649 -14.63 -13.44 -8.23
C HIS A 649 -14.79 -14.02 -6.81
N ASP A 650 -15.76 -14.93 -6.60
CA ASP A 650 -15.89 -15.66 -5.33
C ASP A 650 -14.60 -16.45 -5.01
N GLN A 651 -14.05 -17.14 -6.02
CA GLN A 651 -12.81 -17.91 -5.83
C GLN A 651 -11.61 -17.03 -5.50
N LEU A 652 -11.53 -15.82 -6.07
CA LEU A 652 -10.49 -14.85 -5.73
C LEU A 652 -10.65 -14.30 -4.31
N LEU A 653 -11.88 -13.93 -3.89
CA LEU A 653 -12.10 -13.08 -2.73
C LEU A 653 -12.35 -13.80 -1.41
N LYS A 654 -13.03 -14.97 -1.42
CA LYS A 654 -13.52 -15.63 -0.19
C LYS A 654 -12.44 -16.04 0.80
N TYR A 655 -11.24 -16.33 0.32
CA TYR A 655 -10.15 -16.73 1.20
C TYR A 655 -9.45 -15.53 1.86
N GLY A 656 -9.69 -14.32 1.37
CA GLY A 656 -8.97 -13.09 1.75
C GLY A 656 -7.60 -13.02 1.10
N ASP A 657 -6.72 -12.21 1.67
CA ASP A 657 -5.39 -11.95 1.10
C ASP A 657 -4.53 -13.21 1.02
N GLN A 658 -3.87 -13.39 -0.11
CA GLN A 658 -2.99 -14.53 -0.40
C GLN A 658 -1.75 -14.06 -1.18
N PRO A 659 -0.59 -14.76 -1.06
CA PRO A 659 0.50 -14.56 -2.02
C PRO A 659 0.02 -14.85 -3.44
N MET A 660 0.49 -14.12 -4.43
CA MET A 660 0.02 -14.27 -5.82
C MET A 660 0.31 -15.68 -6.40
N GLU A 661 1.37 -16.34 -5.97
CA GLU A 661 1.65 -17.74 -6.35
C GLU A 661 0.62 -18.73 -5.78
N VAL A 662 0.06 -18.42 -4.60
CA VAL A 662 -1.02 -19.22 -4.00
C VAL A 662 -2.34 -18.94 -4.72
N VAL A 663 -2.63 -17.69 -5.07
CA VAL A 663 -3.78 -17.31 -5.92
C VAL A 663 -3.74 -18.06 -7.24
N GLU A 664 -2.62 -18.08 -7.93
CA GLU A 664 -2.43 -18.79 -9.19
C GLU A 664 -2.74 -20.30 -9.05
N THR A 665 -2.20 -20.91 -8.02
CA THR A 665 -2.44 -22.35 -7.72
C THR A 665 -3.91 -22.62 -7.40
N SER A 666 -4.53 -21.77 -6.59
CA SER A 666 -5.94 -21.85 -6.18
C SER A 666 -6.88 -21.77 -7.40
N ILE A 667 -6.68 -20.78 -8.27
CA ILE A 667 -7.51 -20.61 -9.48
C ILE A 667 -7.32 -21.79 -10.46
N LYS A 668 -6.09 -22.24 -10.70
CA LYS A 668 -5.82 -23.42 -11.54
C LYS A 668 -6.52 -24.67 -11.04
N ASN A 669 -6.57 -24.87 -9.73
CA ASN A 669 -7.29 -26.02 -9.13
C ASN A 669 -8.81 -25.83 -9.25
N TRP A 670 -9.33 -24.62 -9.00
CA TRP A 670 -10.74 -24.33 -9.19
C TRP A 670 -11.19 -24.58 -10.65
N ILE A 671 -10.43 -24.16 -11.64
CA ILE A 671 -10.71 -24.43 -13.07
C ILE A 671 -10.85 -25.94 -13.33
N LYS A 672 -9.95 -26.77 -12.77
CA LYS A 672 -10.02 -28.23 -12.93
C LYS A 672 -11.33 -28.82 -12.37
N ILE A 673 -11.85 -28.26 -11.28
CA ILE A 673 -13.09 -28.71 -10.65
C ILE A 673 -14.31 -28.27 -11.46
N GLN A 674 -14.27 -27.11 -12.12
CA GLN A 674 -15.38 -26.57 -12.92
C GLN A 674 -15.49 -27.21 -14.33
N LYS A 675 -14.43 -27.82 -14.87
CA LYS A 675 -14.43 -28.57 -16.13
C LYS A 675 -15.31 -29.82 -16.02
#